data_bb7e911feb01569b08e8847332986ac6
#
_entry.id   bb7e911feb01569b08e8847332986ac6
#
_cell.length_a   1.000
_cell.length_b   1.000
_cell.length_c   1.000
_cell.angle_alpha   90.00
_cell.angle_beta   90.00
_cell.angle_gamma   90.00
#
_symmetry.space_group_name_H-M   'P 1'
#
loop_
_entity.id
_entity.type
_entity.pdbx_description
1 polymer ?
#
loop_
_entity_poly.entity_id
_entity_poly.type
_entity_poly.pdbx_seq_one_letter_code
_entity_poly.pdbx_strand_id
1 'polypeptide(L)'
;MTRLPAAPTHKIDRTREVRFSWQGKPMKGLKGDSVASALFSNGVRIVARSLKYHRPRGLYSLDGESGNTLVNIDGECNVRAETTPVREGMQVTPQNTLGPVENDLFSILDRFDSFMPAGFYYRRFHKPAFIWPHAVKVLRRMAGTGKINLDKEWDASAYHELYLNAEVAVLGGGPAGMSAALAAADQGVRVVLFEARPWLGGFYDWRTREYAPGQSLFQRGADLAAKVAAHENIRVFTRCFVNNLAGDNLVTAFQVGDENDSFAQRYIEIRPTSVIVATGCMERPLIFENNERPGVMQAACALRLARQYGLLPGSRAVFSVGDDLGLEAAVDLAGEGLSVLAVADARKSGHDPALVTALKSQNIPFLPGWAASKAEGGKTVSGALIGNLYASQTKRFSCDLLVASAGLSPVSGLLSTALAKFAFDEHTHFFLPTELPPRVHCCGRLLGFNDPASIEASAVVAGLKAANESGVEAAVAQAEEELAALPGPAKGCSLVHGPGIGRGRKSFICFDEDGTYKVAKQSVQMGFDVPELAKRFGVFGLGPSQGGIPGHNLPLVLAELRGDGMEGLFPTTVRSPLVPTLISTLAGHNYNICKRTPMHETHKGNGAIFRRVGVWERPRYYSSDLSSAQEIDAVRNGVGIIDVSTLGKFRLFGPDALRALQRVYISKMSTVKEGKLKYSAMLNHDGMIVDDGVVTKTGENDYYLTASTGRAGGTVEWFRFHTRYDGWNFNL
;
A
#
# COMPACT_ATOMS: atom_id res chain seq x y z
N MET A 1 -20.84 -14.08 20.60
CA MET A 1 -20.73 -13.02 21.63
C MET A 1 -21.92 -12.07 21.49
N THR A 2 -22.44 -11.57 22.60
CA THR A 2 -23.47 -10.51 22.56
C THR A 2 -22.77 -9.20 22.21
N ARG A 3 -23.32 -8.47 21.22
CA ARG A 3 -22.78 -7.15 20.85
C ARG A 3 -23.23 -6.08 21.86
N LEU A 4 -22.41 -5.08 22.05
CA LEU A 4 -22.72 -3.87 22.81
C LEU A 4 -24.02 -3.20 22.29
N PRO A 5 -24.73 -2.42 23.11
CA PRO A 5 -25.86 -1.62 22.66
C PRO A 5 -25.55 -0.79 21.40
N ALA A 6 -26.55 -0.41 20.62
CA ALA A 6 -26.33 0.40 19.42
C ALA A 6 -25.73 1.77 19.79
N ALA A 7 -24.74 2.20 19.02
CA ALA A 7 -24.08 3.49 19.19
C ALA A 7 -23.89 4.17 17.81
N PRO A 8 -23.85 5.52 17.76
CA PRO A 8 -23.70 6.26 16.49
C PRO A 8 -22.39 5.94 15.75
N THR A 9 -21.36 5.50 16.47
CA THR A 9 -20.05 5.14 15.90
C THR A 9 -20.06 3.79 15.17
N HIS A 10 -21.09 2.95 15.40
CA HIS A 10 -21.15 1.62 14.78
C HIS A 10 -21.30 1.70 13.26
N LYS A 11 -20.51 0.88 12.57
CA LYS A 11 -20.50 0.76 11.10
C LYS A 11 -21.27 -0.47 10.59
N ILE A 12 -21.94 -1.16 11.48
CA ILE A 12 -22.72 -2.36 11.20
C ILE A 12 -24.20 -2.07 11.11
N ASP A 13 -24.88 -2.69 10.15
CA ASP A 13 -26.34 -2.69 10.06
C ASP A 13 -26.89 -3.91 10.82
N ARG A 14 -27.48 -3.65 11.98
CA ARG A 14 -28.01 -4.70 12.88
C ARG A 14 -29.27 -5.39 12.34
N THR A 15 -29.89 -4.81 11.31
CA THR A 15 -31.10 -5.36 10.67
C THR A 15 -30.77 -6.34 9.55
N ARG A 16 -29.53 -6.34 9.05
CA ARG A 16 -29.08 -7.17 7.91
C ARG A 16 -28.04 -8.19 8.34
N GLU A 17 -28.50 -9.41 8.63
CA GLU A 17 -27.65 -10.57 8.85
C GLU A 17 -27.01 -10.99 7.52
N VAL A 18 -25.72 -11.39 7.57
CA VAL A 18 -24.93 -11.93 6.47
C VAL A 18 -24.45 -13.33 6.85
N ARG A 19 -24.67 -14.31 5.98
CA ARG A 19 -24.24 -15.69 6.18
C ARG A 19 -23.00 -16.00 5.35
N PHE A 20 -22.01 -16.58 5.97
CA PHE A 20 -20.76 -16.99 5.31
C PHE A 20 -20.26 -18.31 5.93
N SER A 21 -19.16 -18.85 5.44
CA SER A 21 -18.55 -20.05 6.01
C SER A 21 -17.11 -19.81 6.47
N TRP A 22 -16.73 -20.46 7.57
CA TRP A 22 -15.37 -20.54 8.07
C TRP A 22 -14.93 -21.99 8.18
N GLN A 23 -13.90 -22.42 7.42
CA GLN A 23 -13.45 -23.81 7.36
C GLN A 23 -14.63 -24.79 7.10
N GLY A 24 -15.56 -24.41 6.21
CA GLY A 24 -16.76 -25.18 5.88
C GLY A 24 -17.88 -25.13 6.93
N LYS A 25 -17.70 -24.45 8.05
CA LYS A 25 -18.75 -24.27 9.07
C LYS A 25 -19.55 -23.00 8.82
N PRO A 26 -20.88 -23.03 8.92
CA PRO A 26 -21.71 -21.82 8.74
C PRO A 26 -21.45 -20.83 9.87
N MET A 27 -21.31 -19.55 9.51
CA MET A 27 -21.09 -18.42 10.40
C MET A 27 -22.08 -17.30 10.06
N LYS A 28 -22.29 -16.39 11.00
CA LYS A 28 -23.14 -15.23 10.87
C LYS A 28 -22.37 -13.95 11.19
N GLY A 29 -22.56 -12.94 10.37
CA GLY A 29 -22.10 -11.57 10.59
C GLY A 29 -23.24 -10.60 10.38
N LEU A 30 -22.93 -9.31 10.45
CA LEU A 30 -23.84 -8.22 10.08
C LEU A 30 -23.28 -7.48 8.87
N LYS A 31 -24.15 -6.89 8.04
CA LYS A 31 -23.66 -6.01 6.97
C LYS A 31 -22.84 -4.88 7.59
N GLY A 32 -21.65 -4.62 7.04
CA GLY A 32 -20.68 -3.67 7.58
C GLY A 32 -19.60 -4.32 8.46
N ASP A 33 -19.77 -5.57 8.90
CA ASP A 33 -18.67 -6.31 9.52
C ASP A 33 -17.51 -6.50 8.53
N SER A 34 -16.27 -6.43 9.04
CA SER A 34 -15.17 -7.08 8.35
C SER A 34 -15.21 -8.59 8.57
N VAL A 35 -14.54 -9.36 7.71
CA VAL A 35 -14.41 -10.82 7.91
C VAL A 35 -13.82 -11.11 9.29
N ALA A 36 -12.81 -10.33 9.75
CA ALA A 36 -12.21 -10.52 11.06
C ALA A 36 -13.16 -10.20 12.22
N SER A 37 -13.94 -9.11 12.15
CA SER A 37 -14.93 -8.78 13.20
C SER A 37 -16.06 -9.81 13.24
N ALA A 38 -16.53 -10.29 12.08
CA ALA A 38 -17.52 -11.34 11.99
C ALA A 38 -17.03 -12.67 12.59
N LEU A 39 -15.79 -13.09 12.28
CA LEU A 39 -15.15 -14.26 12.90
C LEU A 39 -15.02 -14.08 14.41
N PHE A 40 -14.57 -12.91 14.86
CA PHE A 40 -14.42 -12.59 16.28
C PHE A 40 -15.75 -12.66 17.03
N SER A 41 -16.84 -12.18 16.45
CA SER A 41 -18.19 -12.24 17.03
C SER A 41 -18.70 -13.69 17.21
N ASN A 42 -18.24 -14.62 16.34
CA ASN A 42 -18.52 -16.05 16.42
C ASN A 42 -17.54 -16.82 17.34
N GLY A 43 -16.69 -16.13 18.08
CA GLY A 43 -15.76 -16.76 19.03
C GLY A 43 -14.44 -17.24 18.42
N VAL A 44 -14.20 -17.00 17.12
CA VAL A 44 -12.93 -17.34 16.48
C VAL A 44 -11.85 -16.35 16.94
N ARG A 45 -10.80 -16.89 17.54
CA ARG A 45 -9.65 -16.10 18.04
C ARG A 45 -8.38 -16.35 17.26
N ILE A 46 -8.25 -17.51 16.64
CA ILE A 46 -7.13 -17.89 15.78
C ILE A 46 -7.62 -17.85 14.34
N VAL A 47 -7.09 -16.91 13.55
CA VAL A 47 -7.51 -16.70 12.16
C VAL A 47 -6.47 -17.24 11.17
N ALA A 48 -5.19 -17.17 11.54
CA ALA A 48 -4.09 -17.60 10.69
C ALA A 48 -2.97 -18.23 11.51
N ARG A 49 -1.97 -18.74 10.82
CA ARG A 49 -0.70 -19.21 11.39
C ARG A 49 0.46 -18.43 10.80
N SER A 50 1.53 -18.23 11.57
CA SER A 50 2.72 -17.56 11.06
C SER A 50 3.45 -18.41 10.01
N LEU A 51 4.23 -17.75 9.13
CA LEU A 51 4.82 -18.41 7.98
C LEU A 51 5.97 -19.37 8.33
N LYS A 52 6.74 -19.07 9.38
CA LYS A 52 7.94 -19.83 9.72
C LYS A 52 7.73 -20.83 10.85
N TYR A 53 7.12 -20.39 11.96
CA TYR A 53 6.95 -21.21 13.16
C TYR A 53 5.55 -21.79 13.31
N HIS A 54 4.61 -21.45 12.43
CA HIS A 54 3.21 -21.84 12.51
C HIS A 54 2.55 -21.52 13.85
N ARG A 55 2.98 -20.43 14.48
CA ARG A 55 2.38 -19.91 15.70
C ARG A 55 1.00 -19.31 15.43
N PRO A 56 0.07 -19.42 16.38
CA PRO A 56 -1.26 -18.87 16.19
C PRO A 56 -1.22 -17.35 16.00
N ARG A 57 -2.02 -16.86 15.08
CA ARG A 57 -2.23 -15.44 14.78
C ARG A 57 -3.71 -15.09 14.88
N GLY A 58 -4.04 -13.91 15.36
CA GLY A 58 -5.39 -13.41 15.52
C GLY A 58 -5.46 -11.92 15.24
N LEU A 59 -6.60 -11.34 15.59
CA LEU A 59 -6.84 -9.92 15.42
C LEU A 59 -5.85 -9.08 16.22
N TYR A 60 -5.19 -8.11 15.58
CA TYR A 60 -4.13 -7.32 16.18
C TYR A 60 -4.31 -5.81 16.01
N SER A 61 -4.53 -5.30 14.78
CA SER A 61 -4.61 -3.87 14.47
C SER A 61 -6.00 -3.42 14.01
N LEU A 62 -6.73 -4.27 13.29
CA LEU A 62 -8.03 -3.99 12.65
C LEU A 62 -7.98 -2.81 11.66
N ASP A 63 -6.83 -2.57 11.07
CA ASP A 63 -6.61 -1.56 10.03
C ASP A 63 -5.87 -2.09 8.80
N GLY A 64 -5.50 -3.37 8.83
CA GLY A 64 -4.79 -4.02 7.73
C GLY A 64 -3.27 -3.83 7.75
N GLU A 65 -2.70 -3.23 8.78
CA GLU A 65 -1.26 -3.02 8.91
C GLU A 65 -0.51 -4.30 9.31
N SER A 66 -1.21 -5.32 9.82
CA SER A 66 -0.62 -6.59 10.20
C SER A 66 -0.96 -7.72 9.22
N GLY A 67 -0.01 -8.63 8.98
CA GLY A 67 -0.25 -9.89 8.26
C GLY A 67 -0.92 -10.98 9.10
N ASN A 68 -1.35 -10.69 10.32
CA ASN A 68 -1.86 -11.67 11.28
C ASN A 68 -3.19 -12.31 10.92
N THR A 69 -3.93 -11.74 9.98
CA THR A 69 -5.28 -12.17 9.60
C THR A 69 -5.43 -12.41 8.10
N LEU A 70 -4.36 -12.87 7.45
CA LEU A 70 -4.43 -13.27 6.04
C LEU A 70 -5.17 -14.60 5.88
N VAL A 71 -6.17 -14.60 5.00
CA VAL A 71 -7.05 -15.73 4.73
C VAL A 71 -7.22 -15.95 3.24
N ASN A 72 -7.76 -17.11 2.89
CA ASN A 72 -8.27 -17.38 1.55
C ASN A 72 -9.78 -17.12 1.55
N ILE A 73 -10.24 -16.31 0.60
CA ILE A 73 -11.66 -15.99 0.40
C ILE A 73 -12.04 -16.35 -1.03
N ASP A 74 -13.00 -17.24 -1.21
CA ASP A 74 -13.53 -17.66 -2.51
C ASP A 74 -12.43 -18.11 -3.49
N GLY A 75 -11.37 -18.75 -2.94
CA GLY A 75 -10.19 -19.20 -3.68
C GLY A 75 -9.11 -18.13 -3.92
N GLU A 76 -9.32 -16.90 -3.48
CA GLU A 76 -8.33 -15.83 -3.51
C GLU A 76 -7.50 -15.82 -2.22
N CYS A 77 -6.19 -15.95 -2.34
CA CYS A 77 -5.26 -16.01 -1.22
C CYS A 77 -4.76 -14.63 -0.78
N ASN A 78 -4.22 -14.56 0.43
CA ASN A 78 -3.60 -13.38 1.04
C ASN A 78 -4.57 -12.18 1.20
N VAL A 79 -5.86 -12.48 1.33
CA VAL A 79 -6.88 -11.45 1.59
C VAL A 79 -6.82 -11.03 3.06
N ARG A 80 -6.80 -9.73 3.33
CA ARG A 80 -6.77 -9.16 4.68
C ARG A 80 -8.17 -9.20 5.31
N ALA A 81 -8.40 -10.13 6.23
CA ALA A 81 -9.70 -10.27 6.90
C ALA A 81 -10.10 -9.03 7.72
N GLU A 82 -9.13 -8.24 8.21
CA GLU A 82 -9.39 -7.02 9.01
C GLU A 82 -10.11 -5.92 8.22
N THR A 83 -9.83 -5.81 6.92
CA THR A 83 -10.35 -4.71 6.07
C THR A 83 -11.32 -5.17 4.99
N THR A 84 -11.50 -6.47 4.81
CA THR A 84 -12.42 -7.03 3.81
C THR A 84 -13.82 -7.15 4.40
N PRO A 85 -14.85 -6.49 3.83
CA PRO A 85 -16.24 -6.65 4.27
C PRO A 85 -16.74 -8.08 4.07
N VAL A 86 -17.49 -8.60 5.05
CA VAL A 86 -18.18 -9.90 4.90
C VAL A 86 -19.33 -9.77 3.90
N ARG A 87 -19.52 -10.80 3.06
CA ARG A 87 -20.59 -10.85 2.04
C ARG A 87 -21.36 -12.18 2.14
N GLU A 88 -22.59 -12.17 1.69
CA GLU A 88 -23.45 -13.36 1.65
C GLU A 88 -22.80 -14.48 0.82
N GLY A 89 -22.80 -15.70 1.33
CA GLY A 89 -22.26 -16.88 0.68
C GLY A 89 -20.72 -17.01 0.66
N MET A 90 -19.98 -16.03 1.20
CA MET A 90 -18.51 -16.00 1.20
C MET A 90 -17.92 -17.26 1.86
N GLN A 91 -16.93 -17.87 1.24
CA GLN A 91 -16.18 -19.00 1.76
C GLN A 91 -14.81 -18.57 2.26
N VAL A 92 -14.60 -18.61 3.57
CA VAL A 92 -13.35 -18.18 4.21
C VAL A 92 -12.62 -19.38 4.79
N THR A 93 -11.32 -19.48 4.46
CA THR A 93 -10.46 -20.55 4.99
C THR A 93 -9.07 -19.99 5.36
N PRO A 94 -8.39 -20.57 6.37
CA PRO A 94 -6.98 -20.29 6.60
C PRO A 94 -6.15 -20.86 5.43
N GLN A 95 -5.03 -20.23 5.09
CA GLN A 95 -4.29 -20.60 3.88
C GLN A 95 -3.00 -21.39 4.11
N ASN A 96 -2.45 -21.40 5.32
CA ASN A 96 -1.13 -21.98 5.62
C ASN A 96 -1.18 -23.04 6.72
N THR A 97 -2.25 -23.84 6.78
CA THR A 97 -2.42 -24.86 7.80
C THR A 97 -2.47 -26.25 7.22
N LEU A 98 -2.06 -27.23 8.00
CA LEU A 98 -2.30 -28.65 7.76
C LEU A 98 -3.29 -29.15 8.80
N GLY A 99 -4.57 -29.17 8.43
CA GLY A 99 -5.71 -29.42 9.32
C GLY A 99 -6.39 -28.10 9.77
N PRO A 100 -7.26 -28.16 10.78
CA PRO A 100 -7.94 -26.98 11.32
C PRO A 100 -6.93 -25.96 11.89
N VAL A 101 -7.22 -24.66 11.73
CA VAL A 101 -6.31 -23.59 12.16
C VAL A 101 -6.00 -23.66 13.67
N GLU A 102 -6.93 -24.13 14.49
CA GLU A 102 -6.75 -24.29 15.93
C GLU A 102 -5.77 -25.41 16.29
N ASN A 103 -5.64 -26.46 15.42
CA ASN A 103 -4.84 -27.64 15.64
C ASN A 103 -3.94 -27.96 14.44
N ASP A 104 -3.26 -26.97 13.93
CA ASP A 104 -2.33 -27.10 12.82
C ASP A 104 -1.16 -28.06 13.16
N LEU A 105 -0.98 -29.10 12.36
CA LEU A 105 0.09 -30.09 12.55
C LEU A 105 1.47 -29.49 12.37
N PHE A 106 1.62 -28.45 11.54
CA PHE A 106 2.89 -27.75 11.38
C PHE A 106 3.30 -26.93 12.62
N SER A 107 2.40 -26.72 13.59
CA SER A 107 2.73 -26.01 14.83
C SER A 107 3.85 -26.66 15.66
N ILE A 108 4.19 -27.90 15.38
CA ILE A 108 5.35 -28.60 15.96
C ILE A 108 6.68 -27.87 15.62
N LEU A 109 6.74 -27.14 14.50
CA LEU A 109 7.92 -26.37 14.07
C LEU A 109 8.32 -25.31 15.10
N ASP A 110 7.36 -24.81 15.89
CA ASP A 110 7.63 -23.86 16.97
C ASP A 110 8.62 -24.39 18.02
N ARG A 111 8.69 -25.73 18.18
CA ARG A 111 9.63 -26.38 19.11
C ARG A 111 11.03 -26.55 18.54
N PHE A 112 11.16 -26.45 17.22
CA PHE A 112 12.43 -26.62 16.49
C PHE A 112 13.05 -25.30 16.02
N ASP A 113 12.73 -24.18 16.68
CA ASP A 113 13.22 -22.85 16.33
C ASP A 113 14.76 -22.75 16.28
N SER A 114 15.46 -23.48 17.14
CA SER A 114 16.93 -23.54 17.15
C SER A 114 17.54 -24.15 15.88
N PHE A 115 16.79 -24.98 15.17
CA PHE A 115 17.20 -25.58 13.88
C PHE A 115 16.86 -24.69 12.68
N MET A 116 16.13 -23.59 12.89
CA MET A 116 15.70 -22.65 11.87
C MET A 116 16.29 -21.24 12.05
N PRO A 117 17.65 -21.11 12.09
CA PRO A 117 18.30 -19.81 12.13
C PRO A 117 17.99 -19.01 10.84
N ALA A 118 18.38 -17.74 10.78
CA ALA A 118 18.26 -16.94 9.56
C ALA A 118 18.91 -17.67 8.37
N GLY A 119 18.17 -17.78 7.26
CA GLY A 119 18.62 -18.49 6.05
C GLY A 119 18.79 -20.01 6.19
N PHE A 120 18.12 -20.65 7.19
CA PHE A 120 18.29 -22.09 7.48
C PHE A 120 18.08 -22.98 6.25
N TYR A 121 17.13 -22.66 5.39
CA TYR A 121 16.83 -23.46 4.21
C TYR A 121 17.96 -23.47 3.19
N TYR A 122 18.68 -22.36 2.99
CA TYR A 122 19.86 -22.32 2.15
C TYR A 122 21.07 -23.03 2.79
N ARG A 123 21.17 -23.02 4.11
CA ARG A 123 22.29 -23.65 4.83
C ARG A 123 22.13 -25.15 4.97
N ARG A 124 20.89 -25.68 5.09
CA ARG A 124 20.62 -27.09 5.47
C ARG A 124 20.28 -27.99 4.30
N PHE A 125 19.64 -27.48 3.23
CA PHE A 125 19.01 -28.32 2.20
C PHE A 125 19.67 -28.20 0.81
N HIS A 126 20.79 -27.48 0.68
CA HIS A 126 21.46 -27.29 -0.60
C HIS A 126 22.47 -28.42 -0.95
N LYS A 127 22.85 -29.25 0.03
CA LYS A 127 23.77 -30.37 -0.16
C LYS A 127 23.19 -31.66 0.43
N PRO A 128 23.24 -32.79 -0.31
CA PRO A 128 23.61 -32.86 -1.73
C PRO A 128 22.57 -32.20 -2.64
N ALA A 129 23.01 -31.72 -3.81
CA ALA A 129 22.23 -30.85 -4.70
C ALA A 129 20.86 -31.42 -5.15
N PHE A 130 20.75 -32.76 -5.26
CA PHE A 130 19.51 -33.43 -5.66
C PHE A 130 18.37 -33.27 -4.63
N ILE A 131 18.69 -32.99 -3.36
CA ILE A 131 17.69 -32.78 -2.29
C ILE A 131 16.99 -31.43 -2.47
N TRP A 132 17.70 -30.44 -3.01
CA TRP A 132 17.19 -29.06 -3.09
C TRP A 132 15.85 -28.91 -3.80
N PRO A 133 15.60 -29.48 -5.00
CA PRO A 133 14.30 -29.37 -5.67
C PRO A 133 13.14 -29.93 -4.84
N HIS A 134 13.37 -31.02 -4.09
CA HIS A 134 12.35 -31.61 -3.21
C HIS A 134 12.13 -30.78 -1.96
N ALA A 135 13.21 -30.32 -1.32
CA ALA A 135 13.15 -29.46 -0.15
C ALA A 135 12.38 -28.14 -0.46
N VAL A 136 12.67 -27.51 -1.60
CA VAL A 136 11.97 -26.28 -2.03
C VAL A 136 10.47 -26.51 -2.19
N LYS A 137 10.03 -27.65 -2.74
CA LYS A 137 8.60 -27.96 -2.86
C LYS A 137 7.92 -28.09 -1.50
N VAL A 138 8.58 -28.72 -0.55
CA VAL A 138 8.06 -28.86 0.83
C VAL A 138 8.04 -27.49 1.52
N LEU A 139 9.13 -26.72 1.46
CA LEU A 139 9.24 -25.40 2.05
C LEU A 139 8.19 -24.43 1.51
N ARG A 140 7.97 -24.42 0.19
CA ARG A 140 6.90 -23.61 -0.43
C ARG A 140 5.51 -23.99 0.08
N ARG A 141 5.25 -25.29 0.26
CA ARG A 141 3.97 -25.74 0.81
C ARG A 141 3.79 -25.32 2.27
N MET A 142 4.87 -25.28 3.04
CA MET A 142 4.86 -24.87 4.44
C MET A 142 4.81 -23.35 4.60
N ALA A 143 5.45 -22.58 3.73
CA ALA A 143 5.50 -21.11 3.78
C ALA A 143 4.13 -20.42 3.69
N GLY A 144 3.11 -21.12 3.17
CA GLY A 144 1.71 -20.75 3.34
C GLY A 144 1.27 -19.42 2.72
N THR A 145 1.98 -18.92 1.70
CA THR A 145 1.57 -17.71 0.99
C THR A 145 0.40 -17.94 0.02
N GLY A 146 -0.27 -19.09 0.15
CA GLY A 146 -1.41 -19.49 -0.64
C GLY A 146 -1.05 -20.18 -1.96
N LYS A 147 -2.07 -20.57 -2.71
CA LYS A 147 -1.95 -21.15 -4.05
C LYS A 147 -2.79 -20.33 -5.02
N ILE A 148 -2.20 -19.97 -6.14
CA ILE A 148 -2.93 -19.37 -7.24
C ILE A 148 -3.86 -20.44 -7.83
N ASN A 149 -5.15 -20.13 -7.93
CA ASN A 149 -6.11 -20.95 -8.63
C ASN A 149 -6.03 -20.62 -10.13
N LEU A 150 -5.38 -21.49 -10.90
CA LEU A 150 -5.21 -21.31 -12.33
C LEU A 150 -6.49 -21.61 -13.13
N ASP A 151 -7.45 -22.31 -12.52
CA ASP A 151 -8.72 -22.68 -13.14
C ASP A 151 -9.81 -21.60 -12.91
N LYS A 152 -9.51 -20.57 -12.13
CA LYS A 152 -10.44 -19.45 -11.90
C LYS A 152 -10.54 -18.63 -13.18
N GLU A 153 -11.74 -18.58 -13.76
CA GLU A 153 -12.02 -17.67 -14.86
C GLU A 153 -11.86 -16.22 -14.40
N TRP A 154 -11.24 -15.45 -15.26
CA TRP A 154 -11.03 -14.02 -15.06
C TRP A 154 -11.97 -13.23 -15.98
N ASP A 155 -12.89 -12.50 -15.36
CA ASP A 155 -13.76 -11.58 -16.09
C ASP A 155 -13.06 -10.22 -16.23
N ALA A 156 -12.51 -9.96 -17.41
CA ALA A 156 -11.84 -8.70 -17.71
C ALA A 156 -12.77 -7.49 -17.58
N SER A 157 -14.08 -7.66 -17.80
CA SER A 157 -15.06 -6.57 -17.73
C SER A 157 -15.29 -6.06 -16.30
N ALA A 158 -14.92 -6.87 -15.28
CA ALA A 158 -15.01 -6.49 -13.89
C ALA A 158 -13.82 -5.62 -13.40
N TYR A 159 -12.79 -5.41 -14.24
CA TYR A 159 -11.59 -4.63 -13.90
C TYR A 159 -11.51 -3.40 -14.81
N HIS A 160 -11.60 -2.23 -14.20
CA HIS A 160 -11.61 -0.96 -14.92
C HIS A 160 -10.31 -0.18 -14.74
N GLU A 161 -10.07 0.78 -15.60
CA GLU A 161 -9.04 1.81 -15.47
C GLU A 161 -9.70 3.19 -15.42
N LEU A 162 -9.15 4.08 -14.60
CA LEU A 162 -9.62 5.45 -14.46
C LEU A 162 -8.43 6.41 -14.39
N TYR A 163 -8.36 7.30 -15.34
CA TYR A 163 -7.38 8.39 -15.39
C TYR A 163 -8.04 9.67 -14.93
N LEU A 164 -7.48 10.29 -13.90
CA LEU A 164 -8.04 11.49 -13.28
C LEU A 164 -7.21 12.72 -13.60
N ASN A 165 -7.87 13.86 -13.57
CA ASN A 165 -7.27 15.16 -13.72
C ASN A 165 -7.79 16.11 -12.63
N ALA A 166 -6.89 16.61 -11.79
CA ALA A 166 -7.14 17.61 -10.75
C ALA A 166 -5.83 18.32 -10.41
N GLU A 167 -5.93 19.50 -9.83
CA GLU A 167 -4.77 20.28 -9.41
C GLU A 167 -4.15 19.67 -8.15
N VAL A 168 -4.96 19.18 -7.21
CA VAL A 168 -4.49 18.66 -5.93
C VAL A 168 -4.99 17.23 -5.69
N ALA A 169 -4.10 16.32 -5.27
CA ALA A 169 -4.47 15.01 -4.75
C ALA A 169 -4.16 14.93 -3.25
N VAL A 170 -5.17 14.55 -2.45
CA VAL A 170 -5.05 14.34 -1.01
C VAL A 170 -5.11 12.85 -0.70
N LEU A 171 -4.08 12.33 -0.03
CA LEU A 171 -3.90 10.91 0.26
C LEU A 171 -4.18 10.63 1.74
N GLY A 172 -5.39 10.17 2.03
CA GLY A 172 -5.94 9.90 3.36
C GLY A 172 -7.12 10.79 3.72
N GLY A 173 -8.27 10.18 4.04
CA GLY A 173 -9.54 10.83 4.38
C GLY A 173 -9.77 11.01 5.89
N GLY A 174 -8.70 11.10 6.67
CA GLY A 174 -8.76 11.47 8.08
C GLY A 174 -9.00 12.98 8.30
N PRO A 175 -9.04 13.46 9.56
CA PRO A 175 -9.30 14.88 9.84
C PRO A 175 -8.32 15.81 9.13
N ALA A 176 -7.02 15.48 9.11
CA ALA A 176 -6.02 16.27 8.37
C ALA A 176 -6.31 16.29 6.87
N GLY A 177 -6.56 15.13 6.25
CA GLY A 177 -6.84 15.10 4.81
C GLY A 177 -8.11 15.82 4.42
N MET A 178 -9.16 15.70 5.22
CA MET A 178 -10.42 16.43 4.99
C MET A 178 -10.23 17.97 5.12
N SER A 179 -9.51 18.42 6.15
CA SER A 179 -9.21 19.84 6.33
C SER A 179 -8.31 20.40 5.25
N ALA A 180 -7.31 19.63 4.79
CA ALA A 180 -6.45 20.03 3.67
C ALA A 180 -7.23 20.11 2.36
N ALA A 181 -8.11 19.14 2.10
CA ALA A 181 -8.95 19.13 0.91
C ALA A 181 -9.90 20.33 0.87
N LEU A 182 -10.56 20.65 1.99
CA LEU A 182 -11.41 21.83 2.11
C LEU A 182 -10.61 23.12 1.89
N ALA A 183 -9.48 23.27 2.59
CA ALA A 183 -8.65 24.47 2.48
C ALA A 183 -8.16 24.73 1.06
N ALA A 184 -7.81 23.69 0.31
CA ALA A 184 -7.43 23.82 -1.10
C ALA A 184 -8.66 24.12 -1.99
N ALA A 185 -9.75 23.39 -1.81
CA ALA A 185 -10.95 23.53 -2.62
C ALA A 185 -11.67 24.87 -2.45
N ASP A 186 -11.65 25.44 -1.23
CA ASP A 186 -12.17 26.79 -0.92
C ASP A 186 -11.43 27.88 -1.72
N GLN A 187 -10.22 27.63 -2.20
CA GLN A 187 -9.47 28.50 -3.11
C GLN A 187 -9.86 28.29 -4.59
N GLY A 188 -10.82 27.43 -4.89
CA GLY A 188 -11.32 27.16 -6.23
C GLY A 188 -10.56 26.11 -7.04
N VAL A 189 -9.55 25.43 -6.47
CA VAL A 189 -8.83 24.34 -7.16
C VAL A 189 -9.59 23.01 -7.04
N ARG A 190 -9.49 22.16 -8.06
CA ARG A 190 -10.10 20.83 -8.04
C ARG A 190 -9.25 19.86 -7.23
N VAL A 191 -9.89 19.18 -6.32
CA VAL A 191 -9.25 18.24 -5.37
C VAL A 191 -9.79 16.84 -5.57
N VAL A 192 -8.89 15.85 -5.60
CA VAL A 192 -9.23 14.44 -5.48
C VAL A 192 -8.75 13.93 -4.14
N LEU A 193 -9.66 13.37 -3.33
CA LEU A 193 -9.37 12.79 -2.02
C LEU A 193 -9.48 11.27 -2.08
N PHE A 194 -8.42 10.57 -1.69
CA PHE A 194 -8.36 9.12 -1.61
C PHE A 194 -8.44 8.62 -0.16
N GLU A 195 -9.33 7.66 0.10
CA GLU A 195 -9.48 7.02 1.41
C GLU A 195 -9.60 5.50 1.26
N ALA A 196 -8.76 4.76 2.00
CA ALA A 196 -8.71 3.31 1.96
C ALA A 196 -9.96 2.65 2.57
N ARG A 197 -10.60 3.30 3.53
CA ARG A 197 -11.81 2.79 4.19
C ARG A 197 -13.07 3.14 3.39
N PRO A 198 -14.19 2.46 3.68
CA PRO A 198 -15.47 2.79 3.05
C PRO A 198 -16.05 4.16 3.45
N TRP A 199 -15.46 4.84 4.44
CA TRP A 199 -15.94 6.10 5.00
C TRP A 199 -14.78 7.02 5.36
N LEU A 200 -15.04 8.31 5.39
CA LEU A 200 -14.14 9.34 5.87
C LEU A 200 -14.12 9.40 7.40
N GLY A 201 -13.14 10.09 8.00
CA GLY A 201 -13.06 10.35 9.44
C GLY A 201 -11.76 9.90 10.08
N GLY A 202 -11.09 8.88 9.51
CA GLY A 202 -9.81 8.40 10.03
C GLY A 202 -9.87 8.01 11.51
N PHE A 203 -8.99 8.57 12.35
CA PHE A 203 -8.99 8.25 13.78
C PHE A 203 -10.08 9.00 14.59
N TYR A 204 -10.75 10.02 14.04
CA TYR A 204 -11.93 10.64 14.66
C TYR A 204 -13.13 9.70 14.61
N ASP A 205 -13.25 8.83 13.65
CA ASP A 205 -14.40 8.00 13.37
C ASP A 205 -14.81 7.02 14.50
N TRP A 206 -13.91 6.71 15.39
CA TRP A 206 -14.13 5.78 16.50
C TRP A 206 -13.77 6.34 17.89
N ARG A 207 -13.43 7.66 18.00
CA ARG A 207 -13.10 8.32 19.26
C ARG A 207 -14.25 9.20 19.74
N THR A 208 -14.67 8.99 20.96
CA THR A 208 -15.78 9.73 21.58
C THR A 208 -15.32 10.80 22.53
N ARG A 209 -13.99 10.98 22.71
CA ARG A 209 -13.41 12.06 23.49
C ARG A 209 -13.89 13.43 22.98
N GLU A 210 -14.06 14.37 23.89
CA GLU A 210 -14.46 15.75 23.60
C GLU A 210 -13.43 16.46 22.72
N TYR A 211 -13.91 17.09 21.66
CA TYR A 211 -13.15 17.97 20.76
C TYR A 211 -13.27 19.41 21.24
N ALA A 212 -14.49 19.86 21.50
CA ALA A 212 -14.87 21.16 22.02
C ALA A 212 -16.10 20.98 22.92
N PRO A 213 -16.44 21.96 23.79
CA PRO A 213 -17.60 21.84 24.67
C PRO A 213 -18.86 21.37 23.93
N GLY A 214 -19.34 20.17 24.28
CA GLY A 214 -20.54 19.56 23.68
C GLY A 214 -20.34 18.89 22.32
N GLN A 215 -19.12 18.80 21.77
CA GLN A 215 -18.82 18.14 20.52
C GLN A 215 -17.72 17.10 20.70
N SER A 216 -17.95 15.85 20.35
CA SER A 216 -16.94 14.81 20.35
C SER A 216 -16.09 14.80 19.07
N LEU A 217 -14.92 14.15 19.11
CA LEU A 217 -14.08 13.92 17.92
C LEU A 217 -14.84 13.21 16.82
N PHE A 218 -15.69 12.21 17.15
CA PHE A 218 -16.57 11.53 16.20
C PHE A 218 -17.51 12.51 15.50
N GLN A 219 -18.20 13.37 16.24
CA GLN A 219 -19.09 14.38 15.67
C GLN A 219 -18.33 15.37 14.78
N ARG A 220 -17.16 15.84 15.24
CA ARG A 220 -16.27 16.71 14.44
C ARG A 220 -15.88 16.04 13.13
N GLY A 221 -15.52 14.75 13.17
CA GLY A 221 -15.19 13.97 11.97
C GLY A 221 -16.36 13.85 10.99
N ALA A 222 -17.57 13.64 11.51
CA ALA A 222 -18.79 13.58 10.71
C ALA A 222 -19.11 14.94 10.04
N ASP A 223 -18.92 16.05 10.78
CA ASP A 223 -19.12 17.40 10.24
C ASP A 223 -18.13 17.72 9.11
N LEU A 224 -16.84 17.36 9.29
CA LEU A 224 -15.84 17.51 8.24
C LEU A 224 -16.19 16.66 7.00
N ALA A 225 -16.59 15.41 7.21
CA ALA A 225 -16.99 14.52 6.10
C ALA A 225 -18.18 15.05 5.33
N ALA A 226 -19.18 15.61 6.04
CA ALA A 226 -20.34 16.25 5.41
C ALA A 226 -19.95 17.47 4.57
N LYS A 227 -19.06 18.33 5.07
CA LYS A 227 -18.53 19.48 4.30
C LYS A 227 -17.79 19.03 3.05
N VAL A 228 -16.89 18.03 3.16
CA VAL A 228 -16.16 17.47 2.02
C VAL A 228 -17.12 16.90 0.98
N ALA A 229 -18.16 16.15 1.41
CA ALA A 229 -19.12 15.56 0.49
C ALA A 229 -20.01 16.60 -0.24
N ALA A 230 -20.23 17.75 0.39
CA ALA A 230 -21.03 18.84 -0.18
C ALA A 230 -20.23 19.78 -1.10
N HIS A 231 -18.89 19.71 -1.08
CA HIS A 231 -18.05 20.66 -1.80
C HIS A 231 -17.88 20.27 -3.26
N GLU A 232 -18.30 21.13 -4.19
CA GLU A 232 -18.32 20.86 -5.64
C GLU A 232 -16.93 20.60 -6.27
N ASN A 233 -15.87 21.20 -5.70
CA ASN A 233 -14.51 21.03 -6.18
C ASN A 233 -13.78 19.81 -5.57
N ILE A 234 -14.44 19.02 -4.70
CA ILE A 234 -13.84 17.84 -4.10
C ILE A 234 -14.49 16.57 -4.63
N ARG A 235 -13.67 15.71 -5.23
CA ARG A 235 -14.08 14.36 -5.63
C ARG A 235 -13.47 13.33 -4.69
N VAL A 236 -14.30 12.56 -3.99
CA VAL A 236 -13.89 11.56 -3.00
C VAL A 236 -13.90 10.15 -3.59
N PHE A 237 -12.84 9.40 -3.33
CA PHE A 237 -12.74 7.97 -3.61
C PHE A 237 -12.51 7.20 -2.31
N THR A 238 -13.54 6.53 -1.83
CA THR A 238 -13.46 5.59 -0.70
C THR A 238 -13.16 4.16 -1.18
N ARG A 239 -12.80 3.24 -0.26
CA ARG A 239 -12.32 1.89 -0.60
C ARG A 239 -11.17 1.94 -1.62
N CYS A 240 -10.40 3.01 -1.59
CA CYS A 240 -9.38 3.32 -2.57
C CYS A 240 -7.99 3.36 -1.92
N PHE A 241 -7.17 2.40 -2.27
CA PHE A 241 -5.84 2.20 -1.72
C PHE A 241 -4.80 2.82 -2.62
N VAL A 242 -4.17 3.90 -2.18
CA VAL A 242 -3.01 4.46 -2.87
C VAL A 242 -1.83 3.53 -2.65
N ASN A 243 -1.28 3.00 -3.72
CA ASN A 243 -0.22 2.00 -3.68
C ASN A 243 1.15 2.54 -4.12
N ASN A 244 1.20 3.76 -4.66
CA ASN A 244 2.44 4.41 -5.04
C ASN A 244 2.29 5.94 -5.14
N LEU A 245 3.35 6.65 -4.78
CA LEU A 245 3.62 8.04 -5.14
C LEU A 245 5.01 8.08 -5.77
N ALA A 246 5.06 8.23 -7.08
CA ALA A 246 6.29 8.20 -7.86
C ALA A 246 6.72 9.60 -8.30
N GLY A 247 7.84 9.68 -9.02
CA GLY A 247 8.35 10.93 -9.59
C GLY A 247 7.32 11.66 -10.42
N ASP A 248 7.45 12.99 -10.50
CA ASP A 248 6.53 13.89 -11.20
C ASP A 248 5.08 13.76 -10.69
N ASN A 249 4.94 13.63 -9.38
CA ASN A 249 3.67 13.53 -8.64
C ASN A 249 2.71 12.44 -9.17
N LEU A 250 3.24 11.38 -9.79
CA LEU A 250 2.40 10.27 -10.22
C LEU A 250 1.85 9.52 -9.01
N VAL A 251 0.55 9.63 -8.78
CA VAL A 251 -0.18 8.84 -7.80
C VAL A 251 -0.89 7.69 -8.52
N THR A 252 -0.67 6.47 -8.05
CA THR A 252 -1.42 5.30 -8.49
C THR A 252 -2.16 4.67 -7.32
N ALA A 253 -3.39 4.23 -7.58
CA ALA A 253 -4.26 3.63 -6.59
C ALA A 253 -5.10 2.51 -7.22
N PHE A 254 -5.71 1.68 -6.40
CA PHE A 254 -6.80 0.82 -6.82
C PHE A 254 -8.01 0.99 -5.89
N GLN A 255 -9.19 0.94 -6.46
CA GLN A 255 -10.44 0.99 -5.73
C GLN A 255 -11.13 -0.37 -5.79
N VAL A 256 -11.64 -0.83 -4.64
CA VAL A 256 -12.44 -2.04 -4.53
C VAL A 256 -13.91 -1.66 -4.68
N GLY A 257 -14.61 -2.29 -5.62
CA GLY A 257 -16.04 -2.10 -5.82
C GLY A 257 -16.88 -2.66 -4.68
N ASP A 258 -18.11 -2.18 -4.55
CA ASP A 258 -19.13 -2.77 -3.68
C ASP A 258 -20.24 -3.43 -4.51
N GLU A 259 -21.31 -3.83 -3.81
CA GLU A 259 -22.45 -4.52 -4.46
C GLU A 259 -23.20 -3.68 -5.50
N ASN A 260 -23.03 -2.35 -5.51
CA ASN A 260 -23.67 -1.42 -6.43
C ASN A 260 -22.74 -0.93 -7.54
N ASP A 261 -21.44 -1.22 -7.45
CA ASP A 261 -20.47 -0.81 -8.45
C ASP A 261 -20.48 -1.78 -9.66
N SER A 262 -20.24 -1.26 -10.85
CA SER A 262 -20.12 -2.06 -12.08
C SER A 262 -18.75 -2.72 -12.25
N PHE A 263 -17.86 -2.60 -11.25
CA PHE A 263 -16.51 -3.15 -11.29
C PHE A 263 -16.18 -3.89 -9.98
N ALA A 264 -15.37 -4.92 -10.05
CA ALA A 264 -14.81 -5.59 -8.87
C ALA A 264 -13.63 -4.79 -8.30
N GLN A 265 -12.73 -4.36 -9.17
CA GLN A 265 -11.66 -3.43 -8.85
C GLN A 265 -11.40 -2.51 -10.04
N ARG A 266 -10.88 -1.31 -9.75
CA ARG A 266 -10.37 -0.44 -10.80
C ARG A 266 -9.02 0.17 -10.43
N TYR A 267 -8.12 0.22 -11.39
CA TYR A 267 -6.88 0.96 -11.31
C TYR A 267 -7.17 2.45 -11.51
N ILE A 268 -6.51 3.29 -10.72
CA ILE A 268 -6.65 4.74 -10.80
C ILE A 268 -5.27 5.35 -10.92
N GLU A 269 -5.12 6.28 -11.85
CA GLU A 269 -3.92 7.06 -12.06
C GLU A 269 -4.23 8.55 -12.12
N ILE A 270 -3.41 9.38 -11.45
CA ILE A 270 -3.48 10.82 -11.49
C ILE A 270 -2.09 11.45 -11.42
N ARG A 271 -1.87 12.54 -12.16
CA ARG A 271 -0.71 13.44 -12.05
C ARG A 271 -1.18 14.84 -11.68
N PRO A 272 -1.39 15.14 -10.41
CA PRO A 272 -1.80 16.46 -9.96
C PRO A 272 -0.63 17.44 -9.96
N THR A 273 -0.92 18.73 -9.88
CA THR A 273 0.09 19.75 -9.64
C THR A 273 0.76 19.56 -8.29
N SER A 274 -0.04 19.30 -7.23
CA SER A 274 0.48 19.08 -5.87
C SER A 274 -0.17 17.87 -5.22
N VAL A 275 0.58 17.19 -4.34
CA VAL A 275 0.14 16.04 -3.55
C VAL A 275 0.23 16.36 -2.06
N ILE A 276 -0.82 16.06 -1.30
CA ILE A 276 -0.85 16.18 0.16
C ILE A 276 -0.96 14.79 0.76
N VAL A 277 0.07 14.36 1.49
CA VAL A 277 0.10 13.08 2.20
C VAL A 277 -0.42 13.27 3.62
N ALA A 278 -1.61 12.73 3.90
CA ALA A 278 -2.33 12.84 5.17
C ALA A 278 -2.65 11.46 5.78
N THR A 279 -1.74 10.50 5.61
CA THR A 279 -1.89 9.08 5.99
C THR A 279 -1.88 8.82 7.49
N GLY A 280 -1.51 9.81 8.30
CA GLY A 280 -1.56 9.76 9.76
C GLY A 280 -0.53 8.80 10.38
N CYS A 281 -0.93 8.14 11.47
CA CYS A 281 -0.08 7.23 12.23
C CYS A 281 -0.76 5.90 12.48
N MET A 282 0.04 4.85 12.63
CA MET A 282 -0.31 3.56 13.21
C MET A 282 0.23 3.44 14.63
N GLU A 283 -0.30 2.52 15.42
CA GLU A 283 0.30 2.19 16.71
C GLU A 283 1.56 1.34 16.51
N ARG A 284 2.62 1.68 17.22
CA ARG A 284 3.86 0.94 17.23
C ARG A 284 3.76 -0.24 18.21
N PRO A 285 3.98 -1.50 17.77
CA PRO A 285 3.94 -2.66 18.64
C PRO A 285 5.01 -2.61 19.72
N LEU A 286 4.66 -2.93 20.95
CA LEU A 286 5.61 -3.19 22.02
C LEU A 286 6.23 -4.58 21.82
N ILE A 287 7.56 -4.68 21.93
CA ILE A 287 8.28 -5.95 21.81
C ILE A 287 8.44 -6.60 23.17
N PHE A 288 7.87 -7.80 23.35
CA PHE A 288 8.00 -8.62 24.57
C PHE A 288 7.80 -10.09 24.25
N GLU A 289 7.96 -11.00 25.23
CA GLU A 289 7.81 -12.42 24.97
C GLU A 289 6.37 -12.80 24.61
N ASN A 290 6.18 -13.41 23.44
CA ASN A 290 4.89 -13.81 22.84
C ASN A 290 3.95 -12.63 22.52
N ASN A 291 4.48 -11.51 22.09
CA ASN A 291 3.73 -10.27 21.75
C ASN A 291 2.80 -10.40 20.53
N GLU A 292 2.82 -11.50 19.83
CA GLU A 292 2.00 -11.80 18.65
C GLU A 292 0.80 -12.73 18.94
N ARG A 293 0.69 -13.23 20.18
CA ARG A 293 -0.30 -14.26 20.54
C ARG A 293 -1.73 -13.72 20.41
N PRO A 294 -2.70 -14.51 19.88
CA PRO A 294 -4.12 -14.12 19.88
C PRO A 294 -4.62 -13.76 21.29
N GLY A 295 -5.22 -12.59 21.44
CA GLY A 295 -5.53 -11.96 22.72
C GLY A 295 -4.50 -10.89 23.13
N VAL A 296 -3.40 -10.74 22.36
CA VAL A 296 -2.60 -9.50 22.35
C VAL A 296 -3.10 -8.65 21.18
N MET A 297 -3.46 -7.39 21.42
CA MET A 297 -3.87 -6.44 20.40
C MET A 297 -3.52 -5.00 20.75
N GLN A 298 -3.55 -4.12 19.77
CA GLN A 298 -3.32 -2.68 19.94
C GLN A 298 -4.53 -1.99 20.59
N ALA A 299 -4.31 -0.83 21.21
CA ALA A 299 -5.37 -0.03 21.85
C ALA A 299 -6.41 0.44 20.82
N ALA A 300 -5.96 0.92 19.64
CA ALA A 300 -6.87 1.29 18.56
C ALA A 300 -7.67 0.08 18.03
N CYS A 301 -7.08 -1.12 18.00
CA CYS A 301 -7.81 -2.34 17.64
C CYS A 301 -8.95 -2.63 18.62
N ALA A 302 -8.67 -2.56 19.91
CA ALA A 302 -9.65 -2.78 20.96
C ALA A 302 -10.80 -1.77 20.91
N LEU A 303 -10.48 -0.48 20.73
CA LEU A 303 -11.48 0.59 20.55
C LEU A 303 -12.30 0.41 19.26
N ARG A 304 -11.67 0.10 18.13
CA ARG A 304 -12.39 -0.14 16.86
C ARG A 304 -13.36 -1.31 16.95
N LEU A 305 -12.96 -2.42 17.61
CA LEU A 305 -13.88 -3.54 17.86
C LEU A 305 -15.13 -3.09 18.60
N ALA A 306 -14.97 -2.32 19.67
CA ALA A 306 -16.10 -1.83 20.45
C ALA A 306 -16.91 -0.76 19.71
N ARG A 307 -16.23 0.27 19.19
CA ARG A 307 -16.86 1.47 18.62
C ARG A 307 -17.40 1.29 17.22
N GLN A 308 -16.76 0.48 16.36
CA GLN A 308 -17.21 0.27 14.98
C GLN A 308 -18.08 -0.97 14.83
N TYR A 309 -17.79 -2.02 15.61
CA TYR A 309 -18.45 -3.32 15.46
C TYR A 309 -19.30 -3.73 16.69
N GLY A 310 -19.25 -2.96 17.77
CA GLY A 310 -20.00 -3.25 18.99
C GLY A 310 -19.56 -4.53 19.70
N LEU A 311 -18.25 -4.87 19.67
CA LEU A 311 -17.71 -6.10 20.22
C LEU A 311 -16.68 -5.78 21.30
N LEU A 312 -16.91 -6.25 22.53
CA LEU A 312 -15.86 -6.17 23.56
C LEU A 312 -14.67 -7.05 23.16
N PRO A 313 -13.42 -6.53 23.25
CA PRO A 313 -12.23 -7.25 22.80
C PRO A 313 -11.85 -8.45 23.66
N GLY A 314 -12.37 -8.54 24.88
CA GLY A 314 -12.13 -9.62 25.85
C GLY A 314 -13.06 -9.50 27.04
N SER A 315 -12.79 -10.28 28.09
CA SER A 315 -13.53 -10.24 29.35
C SER A 315 -12.74 -9.59 30.47
N ARG A 316 -11.44 -9.91 30.57
CA ARG A 316 -10.51 -9.41 31.59
C ARG A 316 -9.23 -8.94 30.91
N ALA A 317 -8.94 -7.65 31.01
CA ALA A 317 -7.85 -7.03 30.30
C ALA A 317 -6.75 -6.49 31.20
N VAL A 318 -5.52 -6.51 30.68
CA VAL A 318 -4.40 -5.71 31.17
C VAL A 318 -3.94 -4.83 30.02
N PHE A 319 -3.67 -3.55 30.33
CA PHE A 319 -3.13 -2.60 29.36
C PHE A 319 -1.65 -2.38 29.64
N SER A 320 -0.84 -2.36 28.59
CA SER A 320 0.58 -1.97 28.62
C SER A 320 0.83 -0.97 27.53
N VAL A 321 0.87 0.30 27.87
CA VAL A 321 0.76 1.41 26.93
C VAL A 321 1.91 2.41 27.09
N GLY A 322 2.08 3.29 26.11
CA GLY A 322 3.12 4.32 26.11
C GLY A 322 2.60 5.71 25.73
N ASP A 323 1.29 5.87 25.61
CA ASP A 323 0.64 7.13 25.23
C ASP A 323 -0.76 7.27 25.84
N ASP A 324 -1.38 8.44 25.64
CA ASP A 324 -2.70 8.73 26.18
C ASP A 324 -3.83 8.02 25.42
N LEU A 325 -3.62 7.58 24.18
CA LEU A 325 -4.58 6.75 23.46
C LEU A 325 -4.81 5.42 24.19
N GLY A 326 -3.74 4.83 24.73
CA GLY A 326 -3.85 3.61 25.53
C GLY A 326 -4.59 3.81 26.85
N LEU A 327 -4.41 4.96 27.49
CA LEU A 327 -5.14 5.34 28.72
C LEU A 327 -6.64 5.57 28.40
N GLU A 328 -6.94 6.30 27.33
CA GLU A 328 -8.31 6.52 26.84
C GLU A 328 -9.01 5.19 26.56
N ALA A 329 -8.33 4.28 25.86
CA ALA A 329 -8.88 2.95 25.56
C ALA A 329 -9.22 2.15 26.83
N ALA A 330 -8.39 2.24 27.86
CA ALA A 330 -8.65 1.56 29.13
C ALA A 330 -9.86 2.13 29.85
N VAL A 331 -9.98 3.46 29.92
CA VAL A 331 -11.11 4.17 30.54
C VAL A 331 -12.42 3.87 29.80
N ASP A 332 -12.42 4.04 28.49
CA ASP A 332 -13.59 3.89 27.63
C ASP A 332 -14.13 2.45 27.67
N LEU A 333 -13.25 1.46 27.46
CA LEU A 333 -13.66 0.05 27.43
C LEU A 333 -14.09 -0.46 28.80
N ALA A 334 -13.51 0.05 29.90
CA ALA A 334 -14.01 -0.25 31.24
C ALA A 334 -15.42 0.31 31.46
N GLY A 335 -15.71 1.51 30.97
CA GLY A 335 -17.05 2.09 30.96
C GLY A 335 -18.07 1.26 30.14
N GLU A 336 -17.62 0.50 29.15
CA GLU A 336 -18.43 -0.41 28.34
C GLU A 336 -18.54 -1.83 28.91
N GLY A 337 -17.95 -2.08 30.09
CA GLY A 337 -18.07 -3.37 30.81
C GLY A 337 -16.88 -4.31 30.66
N LEU A 338 -15.75 -3.90 30.08
CA LEU A 338 -14.50 -4.64 30.11
C LEU A 338 -13.90 -4.61 31.51
N SER A 339 -13.60 -5.77 32.11
CA SER A 339 -12.89 -5.81 33.40
C SER A 339 -11.42 -5.47 33.20
N VAL A 340 -11.02 -4.21 33.44
CA VAL A 340 -9.64 -3.76 33.35
C VAL A 340 -8.93 -4.01 34.68
N LEU A 341 -7.97 -4.92 34.71
CA LEU A 341 -7.29 -5.38 35.91
C LEU A 341 -6.15 -4.44 36.34
N ALA A 342 -5.47 -3.83 35.38
CA ALA A 342 -4.42 -2.83 35.57
C ALA A 342 -4.09 -2.13 34.25
N VAL A 343 -3.59 -0.89 34.40
CA VAL A 343 -2.97 -0.14 33.29
C VAL A 343 -1.52 0.13 33.67
N ALA A 344 -0.60 -0.48 32.94
CA ALA A 344 0.84 -0.23 32.99
C ALA A 344 1.18 0.81 31.92
N ASP A 345 1.75 1.94 32.30
CA ASP A 345 2.23 2.96 31.38
C ASP A 345 3.75 3.03 31.42
N ALA A 346 4.38 2.97 30.27
CA ALA A 346 5.84 3.02 30.15
C ALA A 346 6.42 4.35 30.66
N ARG A 347 5.67 5.42 30.58
CA ARG A 347 6.03 6.77 31.07
C ARG A 347 5.98 6.81 32.59
N LYS A 348 6.88 7.57 33.21
CA LYS A 348 6.82 7.88 34.64
C LYS A 348 5.89 9.06 34.94
N SER A 349 5.79 10.00 34.02
CA SER A 349 5.05 11.26 34.12
C SER A 349 4.63 11.78 32.75
N GLY A 350 3.89 12.88 32.70
CA GLY A 350 3.41 13.48 31.45
C GLY A 350 2.14 12.78 30.89
N HIS A 351 1.36 12.15 31.77
CA HIS A 351 0.06 11.58 31.47
C HIS A 351 -1.01 12.67 31.48
N ASP A 352 -2.05 12.53 30.69
CA ASP A 352 -3.24 13.36 30.76
C ASP A 352 -3.89 13.24 32.17
N PRO A 353 -3.96 14.33 32.96
CA PRO A 353 -4.50 14.27 34.32
C PRO A 353 -5.97 13.80 34.38
N ALA A 354 -6.76 14.14 33.36
CA ALA A 354 -8.16 13.74 33.29
C ALA A 354 -8.30 12.22 33.14
N LEU A 355 -7.49 11.61 32.28
CA LEU A 355 -7.48 10.15 32.08
C LEU A 355 -7.00 9.42 33.35
N VAL A 356 -5.96 9.91 34.02
CA VAL A 356 -5.49 9.34 35.29
C VAL A 356 -6.58 9.42 36.37
N THR A 357 -7.31 10.54 36.42
CA THR A 357 -8.42 10.74 37.36
C THR A 357 -9.56 9.78 37.05
N ALA A 358 -9.89 9.58 35.75
CA ALA A 358 -10.90 8.63 35.31
C ALA A 358 -10.54 7.18 35.65
N LEU A 359 -9.29 6.78 35.47
CA LEU A 359 -8.84 5.43 35.93
C LEU A 359 -9.04 5.24 37.43
N LYS A 360 -8.69 6.24 38.23
CA LYS A 360 -8.88 6.18 39.69
C LYS A 360 -10.36 6.09 40.09
N SER A 361 -11.23 6.88 39.45
CA SER A 361 -12.66 6.87 39.73
C SER A 361 -13.33 5.52 39.38
N GLN A 362 -12.77 4.79 38.42
CA GLN A 362 -13.19 3.46 38.05
C GLN A 362 -12.47 2.35 38.84
N ASN A 363 -11.67 2.71 39.87
CA ASN A 363 -10.88 1.79 40.68
C ASN A 363 -9.90 0.92 39.88
N ILE A 364 -9.36 1.43 38.77
CA ILE A 364 -8.40 0.73 37.94
C ILE A 364 -6.97 1.01 38.44
N PRO A 365 -6.18 0.00 38.81
CA PRO A 365 -4.79 0.16 39.22
C PRO A 365 -3.95 0.77 38.10
N PHE A 366 -3.31 1.90 38.35
CA PHE A 366 -2.42 2.59 37.41
C PHE A 366 -0.95 2.41 37.85
N LEU A 367 -0.12 1.91 36.93
CA LEU A 367 1.27 1.52 37.18
C LEU A 367 2.22 2.32 36.25
N PRO A 368 2.59 3.57 36.59
CA PRO A 368 3.54 4.34 35.80
C PRO A 368 4.96 3.77 35.92
N GLY A 369 5.70 3.73 34.81
CA GLY A 369 7.04 3.13 34.70
C GLY A 369 7.02 1.60 34.63
N TRP A 370 5.91 1.00 34.20
CA TRP A 370 5.77 -0.44 34.02
C TRP A 370 5.38 -0.78 32.58
N ALA A 371 5.77 -1.98 32.11
CA ALA A 371 5.40 -2.47 30.77
C ALA A 371 5.29 -4.00 30.76
N ALA A 372 4.62 -4.54 29.73
CA ALA A 372 4.51 -5.97 29.51
C ALA A 372 5.88 -6.60 29.24
N SER A 373 6.18 -7.70 29.93
CA SER A 373 7.36 -8.52 29.68
C SER A 373 7.04 -9.85 29.00
N LYS A 374 5.80 -10.36 29.19
CA LYS A 374 5.37 -11.65 28.61
C LYS A 374 3.86 -11.76 28.51
N ALA A 375 3.36 -12.27 27.37
CA ALA A 375 2.01 -12.82 27.29
C ALA A 375 2.04 -14.32 27.59
N GLU A 376 1.27 -14.73 28.60
CA GLU A 376 1.17 -16.13 29.04
C GLU A 376 0.00 -16.83 28.33
N GLY A 377 0.09 -18.15 28.24
CA GLY A 377 -0.94 -19.01 27.64
C GLY A 377 -0.37 -19.95 26.57
N GLY A 378 -1.20 -20.80 26.05
CA GLY A 378 -0.86 -21.75 24.98
C GLY A 378 -1.17 -21.16 23.59
N LYS A 379 -2.42 -21.37 23.13
CA LYS A 379 -2.90 -20.90 21.82
C LYS A 379 -3.36 -19.44 21.85
N THR A 380 -3.92 -19.00 22.96
CA THR A 380 -4.41 -17.65 23.23
C THR A 380 -3.86 -17.12 24.54
N VAL A 381 -4.00 -15.85 24.80
CA VAL A 381 -3.64 -15.24 26.09
C VAL A 381 -4.49 -15.83 27.21
N SER A 382 -3.85 -16.19 28.33
CA SER A 382 -4.49 -16.59 29.58
C SER A 382 -3.92 -15.84 30.78
N GLY A 383 -2.91 -14.97 30.54
CA GLY A 383 -2.31 -14.11 31.55
C GLY A 383 -1.25 -13.20 30.95
N ALA A 384 -0.82 -12.25 31.74
CA ALA A 384 0.23 -11.29 31.42
C ALA A 384 1.19 -11.12 32.59
N LEU A 385 2.48 -11.04 32.29
CA LEU A 385 3.53 -10.64 33.22
C LEU A 385 3.93 -9.20 32.88
N ILE A 386 3.76 -8.31 33.84
CA ILE A 386 4.10 -6.89 33.75
C ILE A 386 5.29 -6.62 34.65
N GLY A 387 6.31 -5.95 34.15
CA GLY A 387 7.53 -5.64 34.89
C GLY A 387 7.77 -4.15 35.04
N ASN A 388 8.43 -3.76 36.13
CA ASN A 388 8.89 -2.40 36.33
C ASN A 388 10.11 -2.15 35.44
N LEU A 389 10.15 -1.01 34.74
CA LEU A 389 11.24 -0.65 33.83
C LEU A 389 12.53 -0.23 34.55
N TYR A 390 12.42 0.10 35.83
CA TYR A 390 13.50 0.70 36.65
C TYR A 390 13.91 -0.15 37.86
N ALA A 391 13.15 -1.22 38.14
CA ALA A 391 13.40 -2.13 39.25
C ALA A 391 13.08 -3.57 38.86
N SER A 392 13.71 -4.55 39.51
CA SER A 392 13.48 -5.98 39.27
C SER A 392 12.18 -6.47 39.90
N GLN A 393 11.08 -5.76 39.66
CA GLN A 393 9.75 -6.10 40.16
C GLN A 393 8.84 -6.55 39.03
N THR A 394 8.02 -7.57 39.30
CA THR A 394 7.04 -8.08 38.34
C THR A 394 5.69 -8.32 39.00
N LYS A 395 4.61 -8.14 38.24
CA LYS A 395 3.24 -8.50 38.63
C LYS A 395 2.64 -9.41 37.59
N ARG A 396 1.94 -10.45 38.04
CA ARG A 396 1.26 -11.40 37.16
C ARG A 396 -0.24 -11.20 37.26
N PHE A 397 -0.91 -11.20 36.11
CA PHE A 397 -2.36 -11.04 36.01
C PHE A 397 -2.93 -12.21 35.20
N SER A 398 -4.05 -12.77 35.65
CA SER A 398 -4.83 -13.74 34.87
C SER A 398 -5.84 -12.96 34.02
N CYS A 399 -5.63 -12.92 32.71
CA CYS A 399 -6.44 -12.16 31.76
C CYS A 399 -6.56 -12.90 30.43
N ASP A 400 -7.60 -12.63 29.65
CA ASP A 400 -7.79 -13.15 28.29
C ASP A 400 -7.44 -12.11 27.20
N LEU A 401 -7.12 -10.88 27.64
CA LEU A 401 -6.75 -9.77 26.77
C LEU A 401 -5.53 -9.00 27.35
N LEU A 402 -4.52 -8.80 26.53
CA LEU A 402 -3.40 -7.89 26.77
C LEU A 402 -3.38 -6.81 25.68
N VAL A 403 -3.78 -5.60 26.03
CA VAL A 403 -3.68 -4.47 25.12
C VAL A 403 -2.28 -3.88 25.22
N ALA A 404 -1.52 -3.87 24.12
CA ALA A 404 -0.11 -3.51 24.13
C ALA A 404 0.23 -2.51 23.00
N SER A 405 0.78 -1.34 23.40
CA SER A 405 1.20 -0.28 22.48
C SER A 405 2.48 0.37 22.99
N ALA A 406 3.41 0.66 22.10
CA ALA A 406 4.63 1.44 22.38
C ALA A 406 4.51 2.90 21.89
N GLY A 407 3.31 3.42 21.77
CA GLY A 407 3.01 4.73 21.19
C GLY A 407 2.72 4.65 19.68
N LEU A 408 2.95 5.75 18.98
CA LEU A 408 2.60 5.90 17.57
C LEU A 408 3.83 5.86 16.67
N SER A 409 3.58 5.63 15.39
CA SER A 409 4.55 5.73 14.29
C SER A 409 3.88 6.31 13.04
N PRO A 410 4.54 7.23 12.30
CA PRO A 410 3.96 7.81 11.10
C PRO A 410 3.85 6.78 9.96
N VAL A 411 2.74 6.80 9.23
CA VAL A 411 2.56 5.97 8.03
C VAL A 411 3.18 6.70 6.83
N SER A 412 4.52 6.69 6.76
CA SER A 412 5.32 7.45 5.80
C SER A 412 5.66 6.69 4.51
N GLY A 413 5.06 5.52 4.28
CA GLY A 413 5.37 4.66 3.12
C GLY A 413 5.26 5.38 1.77
N LEU A 414 4.23 6.19 1.55
CA LEU A 414 4.06 6.98 0.32
C LEU A 414 5.14 8.05 0.16
N LEU A 415 5.56 8.70 1.23
CA LEU A 415 6.68 9.63 1.18
C LEU A 415 8.00 8.90 0.87
N SER A 416 8.17 7.68 1.38
CA SER A 416 9.33 6.83 1.06
C SER A 416 9.36 6.44 -0.43
N THR A 417 8.22 6.09 -1.04
CA THR A 417 8.16 5.82 -2.49
C THR A 417 8.42 7.05 -3.34
N ALA A 418 8.08 8.24 -2.84
CA ALA A 418 8.39 9.53 -3.44
C ALA A 418 9.85 9.98 -3.23
N LEU A 419 10.68 9.16 -2.55
CA LEU A 419 12.08 9.43 -2.24
C LEU A 419 12.31 10.62 -1.29
N ALA A 420 11.37 10.92 -0.41
CA ALA A 420 11.56 11.86 0.68
C ALA A 420 12.71 11.42 1.59
N LYS A 421 13.44 12.37 2.17
CA LYS A 421 14.46 12.10 3.17
C LYS A 421 13.87 12.21 4.58
N PHE A 422 14.37 11.40 5.49
CA PHE A 422 13.89 11.34 6.86
C PHE A 422 15.04 11.49 7.84
N ALA A 423 14.74 12.07 9.02
CA ALA A 423 15.63 12.04 10.18
C ALA A 423 14.83 11.60 11.41
N PHE A 424 15.53 10.98 12.36
CA PHE A 424 14.95 10.63 13.64
C PHE A 424 14.83 11.88 14.50
N ASP A 425 13.64 12.13 15.05
CA ASP A 425 13.36 13.21 15.96
C ASP A 425 13.22 12.67 17.40
N GLU A 426 14.09 13.12 18.29
CA GLU A 426 14.19 12.66 19.67
C GLU A 426 12.98 13.09 20.53
N HIS A 427 12.26 14.15 20.13
CA HIS A 427 11.08 14.60 20.86
C HIS A 427 9.86 13.72 20.58
N THR A 428 9.56 13.51 19.32
CA THR A 428 8.42 12.70 18.90
C THR A 428 8.71 11.20 18.85
N HIS A 429 9.98 10.81 18.86
CA HIS A 429 10.47 9.46 18.55
C HIS A 429 9.97 8.93 17.18
N PHE A 430 9.84 9.82 16.21
CA PHE A 430 9.45 9.53 14.85
C PHE A 430 10.62 9.72 13.89
N PHE A 431 10.57 9.06 12.76
CA PHE A 431 11.32 9.45 11.57
C PHE A 431 10.47 10.47 10.81
N LEU A 432 10.80 11.74 10.96
CA LEU A 432 10.10 12.83 10.29
C LEU A 432 10.72 13.16 8.95
N PRO A 433 9.93 13.55 7.93
CA PRO A 433 10.48 13.99 6.65
C PRO A 433 11.24 15.33 6.82
N THR A 434 12.49 15.35 6.36
CA THR A 434 13.36 16.54 6.37
C THR A 434 13.48 17.21 5.02
N GLU A 435 13.27 16.44 3.95
CA GLU A 435 13.25 16.93 2.57
C GLU A 435 12.16 16.19 1.80
N LEU A 436 11.22 16.95 1.27
CA LEU A 436 10.13 16.45 0.44
C LEU A 436 10.41 16.73 -1.04
N PRO A 437 9.94 15.89 -1.97
CA PRO A 437 9.95 16.20 -3.38
C PRO A 437 9.18 17.50 -3.67
N PRO A 438 9.49 18.22 -4.77
CA PRO A 438 8.74 19.41 -5.15
C PRO A 438 7.24 19.15 -5.24
N ARG A 439 6.44 20.09 -4.70
CA ARG A 439 4.97 20.03 -4.73
C ARG A 439 4.36 18.81 -4.00
N VAL A 440 5.11 18.22 -3.10
CA VAL A 440 4.62 17.19 -2.18
C VAL A 440 4.61 17.79 -0.78
N HIS A 441 3.45 17.74 -0.12
CA HIS A 441 3.24 18.22 1.24
C HIS A 441 2.80 17.08 2.14
N CYS A 442 2.96 17.26 3.44
CA CYS A 442 2.42 16.34 4.44
C CYS A 442 1.90 17.12 5.66
N CYS A 443 0.94 16.53 6.39
CA CYS A 443 0.26 17.21 7.47
C CYS A 443 -0.24 16.26 8.57
N GLY A 444 -0.71 16.82 9.66
CA GLY A 444 -1.39 16.12 10.74
C GLY A 444 -0.48 15.23 11.57
N ARG A 445 -1.00 14.06 11.95
CA ARG A 445 -0.30 13.13 12.85
C ARG A 445 1.00 12.56 12.24
N LEU A 446 1.13 12.57 10.93
CA LEU A 446 2.35 12.15 10.23
C LEU A 446 3.55 13.04 10.63
N LEU A 447 3.30 14.30 11.00
CA LEU A 447 4.30 15.25 11.52
C LEU A 447 4.42 15.26 13.06
N GLY A 448 3.74 14.34 13.75
CA GLY A 448 3.80 14.24 15.21
C GLY A 448 2.75 15.08 15.95
N PHE A 449 1.91 15.86 15.28
CA PHE A 449 0.81 16.56 15.93
C PHE A 449 -0.20 15.57 16.50
N ASN A 450 -0.60 15.76 17.73
CA ASN A 450 -1.59 14.91 18.41
C ASN A 450 -2.80 15.70 18.95
N ASP A 451 -2.64 17.00 19.14
CA ASP A 451 -3.73 17.90 19.45
C ASP A 451 -4.65 18.08 18.24
N PRO A 452 -5.99 17.96 18.38
CA PRO A 452 -6.92 18.05 17.26
C PRO A 452 -6.87 19.35 16.48
N ALA A 453 -6.75 20.49 17.15
CA ALA A 453 -6.68 21.80 16.51
C ALA A 453 -5.38 21.93 15.67
N SER A 454 -4.24 21.50 16.23
CA SER A 454 -2.96 21.50 15.51
C SER A 454 -2.94 20.56 14.30
N ILE A 455 -3.61 19.41 14.39
CA ILE A 455 -3.78 18.47 13.26
C ILE A 455 -4.53 19.16 12.13
N GLU A 456 -5.65 19.80 12.42
CA GLU A 456 -6.47 20.48 11.41
C GLU A 456 -5.75 21.73 10.86
N ALA A 457 -5.14 22.56 11.71
CA ALA A 457 -4.39 23.75 11.27
C ALA A 457 -3.19 23.39 10.37
N SER A 458 -2.39 22.37 10.72
CA SER A 458 -1.29 21.91 9.86
C SER A 458 -1.77 21.46 8.48
N ALA A 459 -2.98 20.92 8.41
CA ALA A 459 -3.60 20.49 7.17
C ALA A 459 -4.10 21.68 6.33
N VAL A 460 -4.63 22.71 6.96
CA VAL A 460 -4.98 23.97 6.29
C VAL A 460 -3.76 24.60 5.63
N VAL A 461 -2.63 24.67 6.33
CA VAL A 461 -1.35 25.14 5.75
C VAL A 461 -0.96 24.34 4.52
N ALA A 462 -1.05 23.00 4.59
CA ALA A 462 -0.71 22.14 3.44
C ALA A 462 -1.66 22.35 2.26
N GLY A 463 -2.96 22.51 2.52
CA GLY A 463 -3.98 22.78 1.51
C GLY A 463 -3.76 24.10 0.78
N LEU A 464 -3.49 25.17 1.53
CA LEU A 464 -3.21 26.51 0.97
C LEU A 464 -1.90 26.54 0.16
N LYS A 465 -0.84 25.84 0.63
CA LYS A 465 0.41 25.69 -0.14
C LYS A 465 0.15 25.00 -1.48
N ALA A 466 -0.62 23.92 -1.48
CA ALA A 466 -0.97 23.20 -2.69
C ALA A 466 -1.81 24.05 -3.67
N ALA A 467 -2.71 24.89 -3.16
CA ALA A 467 -3.47 25.84 -3.96
C ALA A 467 -2.56 26.91 -4.58
N ASN A 468 -1.61 27.48 -3.82
CA ASN A 468 -0.62 28.42 -4.34
C ASN A 468 0.20 27.84 -5.49
N GLU A 469 0.66 26.62 -5.36
CA GLU A 469 1.42 25.93 -6.41
C GLU A 469 0.56 25.64 -7.65
N SER A 470 -0.75 25.64 -7.49
CA SER A 470 -1.73 25.52 -8.59
C SER A 470 -2.09 26.87 -9.24
N GLY A 471 -1.41 27.95 -8.85
CA GLY A 471 -1.55 29.26 -9.47
C GLY A 471 -2.62 30.16 -8.84
N VAL A 472 -3.08 29.82 -7.61
CA VAL A 472 -4.07 30.61 -6.88
C VAL A 472 -3.39 31.24 -5.66
N GLU A 473 -3.48 32.55 -5.50
CA GLU A 473 -2.89 33.25 -4.32
C GLU A 473 -3.69 32.91 -3.06
N ALA A 474 -3.07 32.28 -2.08
CA ALA A 474 -3.67 31.88 -0.83
C ALA A 474 -2.88 32.38 0.38
N ALA A 475 -3.57 32.67 1.49
CA ALA A 475 -3.02 33.29 2.70
C ALA A 475 -2.21 32.27 3.54
N VAL A 476 -1.15 31.70 3.00
CA VAL A 476 -0.32 30.67 3.67
C VAL A 476 0.34 31.23 4.94
N ALA A 477 0.90 32.44 4.90
CA ALA A 477 1.61 33.01 6.05
C ALA A 477 0.71 33.17 7.29
N GLN A 478 -0.53 33.59 7.10
CA GLN A 478 -1.49 33.69 8.20
C GLN A 478 -1.81 32.32 8.80
N ALA A 479 -2.00 31.30 7.97
CA ALA A 479 -2.27 29.94 8.47
C ALA A 479 -1.06 29.34 9.19
N GLU A 480 0.16 29.68 8.78
CA GLU A 480 1.39 29.29 9.49
C GLU A 480 1.50 29.98 10.87
N GLU A 481 1.12 31.24 10.98
CA GLU A 481 1.05 31.95 12.27
C GLU A 481 -0.01 31.35 13.20
N GLU A 482 -1.19 31.02 12.67
CA GLU A 482 -2.25 30.36 13.42
C GLU A 482 -1.79 28.97 13.92
N LEU A 483 -1.11 28.18 13.09
CA LEU A 483 -0.53 26.90 13.50
C LEU A 483 0.55 27.08 14.58
N ALA A 484 1.41 28.08 14.45
CA ALA A 484 2.49 28.34 15.40
C ALA A 484 1.98 28.75 16.80
N ALA A 485 0.75 29.25 16.88
CA ALA A 485 0.08 29.58 18.15
C ALA A 485 -0.53 28.36 18.87
N LEU A 486 -0.61 27.21 18.20
CA LEU A 486 -1.19 25.97 18.72
C LEU A 486 -0.10 25.03 19.31
N PRO A 487 -0.50 24.00 20.06
CA PRO A 487 0.46 23.01 20.58
C PRO A 487 1.29 22.36 19.47
N GLY A 488 2.61 22.33 19.64
CA GLY A 488 3.53 21.67 18.73
C GLY A 488 3.37 20.13 18.72
N PRO A 489 4.25 19.42 17.97
CA PRO A 489 4.28 17.97 17.97
C PRO A 489 4.38 17.38 19.37
N ALA A 490 3.64 16.31 19.63
CA ALA A 490 3.56 15.69 20.95
C ALA A 490 4.82 14.87 21.24
N LYS A 491 5.24 14.86 22.52
CA LYS A 491 6.32 13.98 22.95
C LYS A 491 5.94 12.51 22.76
N GLY A 492 6.78 11.78 22.03
CA GLY A 492 6.57 10.36 21.74
C GLY A 492 7.04 9.43 22.86
N CYS A 493 6.74 8.14 22.68
CA CYS A 493 7.18 7.10 23.60
C CYS A 493 8.52 6.52 23.14
N SER A 494 9.53 6.59 24.00
CA SER A 494 10.87 6.03 23.76
C SER A 494 10.95 4.51 23.94
N LEU A 495 9.95 3.90 24.58
CA LEU A 495 9.97 2.46 24.87
C LEU A 495 9.85 1.65 23.57
N VAL A 496 10.77 0.72 23.37
CA VAL A 496 10.77 -0.21 22.24
C VAL A 496 10.34 -1.61 22.68
N HIS A 497 10.82 -2.03 23.84
CA HIS A 497 10.52 -3.35 24.38
C HIS A 497 10.27 -3.33 25.89
N GLY A 498 9.54 -4.36 26.34
CA GLY A 498 9.31 -4.58 27.76
C GLY A 498 10.56 -5.06 28.52
N PRO A 499 10.53 -5.03 29.85
CA PRO A 499 11.66 -5.46 30.68
C PRO A 499 11.94 -6.94 30.53
N GLY A 500 13.23 -7.31 30.58
CA GLY A 500 13.70 -8.68 30.43
C GLY A 500 13.76 -9.19 29.01
N ILE A 501 13.74 -8.30 28.01
CA ILE A 501 13.93 -8.66 26.59
C ILE A 501 15.21 -9.49 26.40
N GLY A 502 15.19 -10.46 25.50
CA GLY A 502 16.33 -11.35 25.21
C GLY A 502 16.51 -12.49 26.21
N ARG A 503 15.83 -12.51 27.37
CA ARG A 503 15.78 -13.65 28.28
C ARG A 503 14.78 -14.71 27.81
N GLY A 504 13.68 -14.30 27.16
CA GLY A 504 12.69 -15.16 26.53
C GLY A 504 13.10 -15.63 25.13
N ARG A 505 12.43 -16.68 24.64
CA ARG A 505 12.78 -17.26 23.34
C ARG A 505 12.21 -16.49 22.15
N LYS A 506 11.03 -15.87 22.27
CA LYS A 506 10.23 -15.36 21.14
C LYS A 506 9.61 -14.02 21.45
N SER A 507 10.38 -12.97 21.17
CA SER A 507 9.94 -11.57 21.16
C SER A 507 10.04 -11.09 19.73
N PHE A 508 8.91 -10.79 19.10
CA PHE A 508 8.84 -10.54 17.65
C PHE A 508 8.95 -9.06 17.34
N ILE A 509 9.82 -8.71 16.39
CA ILE A 509 9.93 -7.41 15.75
C ILE A 509 9.04 -7.39 14.49
N CYS A 510 9.06 -8.50 13.73
CA CYS A 510 8.28 -8.69 12.51
C CYS A 510 7.34 -9.89 12.68
N PHE A 511 6.05 -9.67 12.52
CA PHE A 511 5.04 -10.74 12.66
C PHE A 511 4.89 -11.57 11.38
N ASP A 512 5.14 -10.99 10.22
CA ASP A 512 4.98 -11.67 8.94
C ASP A 512 5.95 -12.85 8.80
N GLU A 513 7.24 -12.57 9.02
CA GLU A 513 8.34 -13.51 8.80
C GLU A 513 8.88 -14.12 10.11
N ASP A 514 8.14 -13.98 11.22
CA ASP A 514 8.57 -14.43 12.54
C ASP A 514 9.97 -13.91 12.94
N GLY A 515 10.26 -12.66 12.56
CA GLY A 515 11.53 -12.00 12.87
C GLY A 515 11.64 -11.60 14.34
N THR A 516 12.57 -12.21 15.08
CA THR A 516 12.69 -12.02 16.53
C THR A 516 13.80 -11.06 16.91
N TYR A 517 13.75 -10.49 18.12
CA TYR A 517 14.84 -9.72 18.74
C TYR A 517 16.18 -10.51 18.76
N LYS A 518 16.14 -11.83 18.96
CA LYS A 518 17.31 -12.68 18.89
C LYS A 518 17.98 -12.64 17.50
N VAL A 519 17.19 -12.65 16.44
CA VAL A 519 17.72 -12.56 15.06
C VAL A 519 18.32 -11.18 14.79
N ALA A 520 17.70 -10.08 15.28
CA ALA A 520 18.29 -8.75 15.20
C ALA A 520 19.62 -8.65 15.95
N LYS A 521 19.70 -9.22 17.15
CA LYS A 521 20.96 -9.31 17.90
C LYS A 521 22.05 -10.07 17.14
N GLN A 522 21.69 -11.20 16.50
CA GLN A 522 22.61 -11.96 15.66
C GLN A 522 23.09 -11.16 14.43
N SER A 523 22.20 -10.38 13.81
CA SER A 523 22.58 -9.54 12.67
C SER A 523 23.66 -8.50 13.05
N VAL A 524 23.48 -7.81 14.18
CA VAL A 524 24.46 -6.86 14.69
C VAL A 524 25.81 -7.55 15.01
N GLN A 525 25.78 -8.71 15.67
CA GLN A 525 26.99 -9.49 15.99
C GLN A 525 27.76 -9.94 14.74
N MET A 526 27.09 -10.06 13.59
CA MET A 526 27.68 -10.43 12.31
C MET A 526 28.04 -9.22 11.42
N GLY A 527 27.90 -7.99 11.93
CA GLY A 527 28.20 -6.76 11.19
C GLY A 527 27.05 -6.28 10.28
N PHE A 528 25.86 -6.88 10.37
CA PHE A 528 24.67 -6.43 9.65
C PHE A 528 23.84 -5.54 10.59
N ASP A 529 24.34 -4.38 10.92
CA ASP A 529 23.91 -3.51 12.02
C ASP A 529 23.12 -2.27 11.57
N VAL A 530 22.86 -2.12 10.27
CA VAL A 530 21.95 -1.11 9.73
C VAL A 530 20.66 -1.76 9.20
N PRO A 531 19.51 -1.05 9.17
CA PRO A 531 18.21 -1.63 8.84
C PRO A 531 18.17 -2.38 7.50
N GLU A 532 18.80 -1.86 6.45
CA GLU A 532 18.83 -2.52 5.14
C GLU A 532 19.59 -3.84 5.13
N LEU A 533 20.65 -3.97 5.91
CA LEU A 533 21.42 -5.21 6.03
C LEU A 533 20.71 -6.20 6.99
N ALA A 534 20.25 -5.72 8.15
CA ALA A 534 19.50 -6.53 9.11
C ALA A 534 18.20 -7.10 8.50
N LYS A 535 17.49 -6.29 7.70
CA LYS A 535 16.31 -6.71 6.92
C LYS A 535 16.63 -7.90 6.04
N ARG A 536 17.72 -7.87 5.27
CA ARG A 536 18.14 -8.97 4.37
C ARG A 536 18.61 -10.19 5.13
N PHE A 537 19.32 -10.01 6.24
CA PHE A 537 19.79 -11.10 7.09
C PHE A 537 18.62 -11.81 7.79
N GLY A 538 17.70 -11.06 8.40
CA GLY A 538 16.62 -11.57 9.26
C GLY A 538 15.26 -11.63 8.62
N VAL A 539 15.12 -11.25 7.34
CA VAL A 539 13.88 -11.13 6.53
C VAL A 539 12.84 -10.18 7.16
N PHE A 540 13.27 -9.19 7.94
CA PHE A 540 12.38 -8.23 8.57
C PHE A 540 11.68 -7.35 7.53
N GLY A 541 10.34 -7.30 7.57
CA GLY A 541 9.54 -6.46 6.69
C GLY A 541 9.51 -6.88 5.22
N LEU A 542 9.87 -8.13 4.90
CA LEU A 542 9.78 -8.69 3.55
C LEU A 542 8.44 -9.39 3.27
N GLY A 543 7.58 -9.51 4.28
CA GLY A 543 6.30 -10.18 4.19
C GLY A 543 5.15 -9.30 3.68
N PRO A 544 3.91 -9.82 3.75
CA PRO A 544 2.71 -9.19 3.17
C PRO A 544 2.36 -7.79 3.71
N SER A 545 2.80 -7.42 4.92
CA SER A 545 2.60 -6.07 5.47
C SER A 545 3.58 -5.02 4.94
N GLN A 546 4.47 -5.39 4.00
CA GLN A 546 5.40 -4.48 3.33
C GLN A 546 6.25 -3.61 4.28
N GLY A 547 6.60 -4.14 5.44
CA GLY A 547 7.44 -3.46 6.40
C GLY A 547 6.72 -2.45 7.31
N GLY A 548 5.39 -2.39 7.31
CA GLY A 548 4.62 -1.48 8.16
C GLY A 548 5.02 -1.59 9.64
N ILE A 549 4.69 -2.70 10.29
CA ILE A 549 4.99 -2.93 11.72
C ILE A 549 6.49 -2.96 12.04
N PRO A 550 7.36 -3.72 11.33
CA PRO A 550 8.79 -3.78 11.69
C PRO A 550 9.58 -2.54 11.27
N GLY A 551 9.08 -1.74 10.34
CA GLY A 551 9.80 -0.61 9.75
C GLY A 551 10.27 0.43 10.75
N HIS A 552 9.51 0.67 11.80
CA HIS A 552 9.85 1.62 12.86
C HIS A 552 10.59 1.00 14.04
N ASN A 553 10.25 -0.25 14.41
CA ASN A 553 10.88 -0.92 15.55
C ASN A 553 12.29 -1.41 15.24
N LEU A 554 12.56 -1.82 14.00
CA LEU A 554 13.88 -2.38 13.65
C LEU A 554 15.03 -1.36 13.82
N PRO A 555 14.96 -0.12 13.30
CA PRO A 555 16.00 0.89 13.56
C PRO A 555 16.23 1.15 15.05
N LEU A 556 15.17 1.27 15.84
CA LEU A 556 15.26 1.52 17.30
C LEU A 556 15.93 0.34 18.05
N VAL A 557 15.60 -0.89 17.68
CA VAL A 557 16.26 -2.10 18.25
C VAL A 557 17.72 -2.15 17.85
N LEU A 558 18.05 -1.79 16.61
CA LEU A 558 19.47 -1.79 16.15
C LEU A 558 20.27 -0.70 16.87
N ALA A 559 19.71 0.51 17.08
CA ALA A 559 20.35 1.57 17.84
C ALA A 559 20.71 1.10 19.26
N GLU A 560 19.76 0.45 19.94
CA GLU A 560 19.99 -0.11 21.28
C GLU A 560 21.09 -1.20 21.27
N LEU A 561 21.04 -2.13 20.30
CA LEU A 561 21.98 -3.23 20.20
C LEU A 561 23.40 -2.78 19.83
N ARG A 562 23.53 -1.69 19.07
CA ARG A 562 24.81 -1.04 18.74
C ARG A 562 25.36 -0.25 19.91
N GLY A 563 24.48 0.43 20.66
CA GLY A 563 24.85 1.31 21.78
C GLY A 563 25.39 2.68 21.38
N ASP A 564 25.23 3.09 20.11
CA ASP A 564 25.73 4.34 19.53
C ASP A 564 24.63 5.32 19.08
N GLY A 565 23.37 5.06 19.49
CA GLY A 565 22.23 5.92 19.17
C GLY A 565 21.67 5.72 17.77
N MET A 566 20.94 6.74 17.27
CA MET A 566 20.19 6.68 16.02
C MET A 566 20.98 7.14 14.78
N GLU A 567 22.25 7.54 14.95
CA GLU A 567 23.06 8.06 13.84
C GLU A 567 23.24 7.01 12.74
N GLY A 568 22.97 7.42 11.50
CA GLY A 568 23.05 6.53 10.32
C GLY A 568 21.98 5.45 10.23
N LEU A 569 20.98 5.46 11.11
CA LEU A 569 19.85 4.53 11.06
C LEU A 569 18.62 5.22 10.47
N PHE A 570 18.05 4.60 9.43
CA PHE A 570 16.86 5.06 8.74
C PHE A 570 15.88 3.90 8.55
N PRO A 571 14.57 4.17 8.41
CA PRO A 571 13.63 3.14 7.96
C PRO A 571 14.08 2.54 6.63
N THR A 572 13.83 1.26 6.43
CA THR A 572 14.12 0.63 5.14
C THR A 572 13.27 1.24 4.04
N THR A 573 13.85 1.40 2.83
CA THR A 573 13.11 1.91 1.67
C THR A 573 11.95 0.99 1.33
N VAL A 574 10.76 1.55 1.25
CA VAL A 574 9.54 0.85 0.86
C VAL A 574 9.42 0.83 -0.66
N ARG A 575 8.89 -0.26 -1.22
CA ARG A 575 8.70 -0.45 -2.67
C ARG A 575 7.22 -0.58 -3.00
N SER A 576 6.84 -0.01 -4.13
CA SER A 576 5.49 -0.22 -4.67
C SER A 576 5.30 -1.66 -5.18
N PRO A 577 4.07 -2.19 -5.09
CA PRO A 577 2.89 -1.58 -4.47
C PRO A 577 2.93 -1.67 -2.94
N LEU A 578 2.54 -0.60 -2.23
CA LEU A 578 2.52 -0.56 -0.76
C LEU A 578 1.46 -1.47 -0.15
N VAL A 579 0.40 -1.72 -0.88
CA VAL A 579 -0.71 -2.59 -0.49
C VAL A 579 -0.79 -3.72 -1.49
N PRO A 580 -1.01 -4.98 -1.05
CA PRO A 580 -1.20 -6.10 -1.97
C PRO A 580 -2.26 -5.76 -3.02
N THR A 581 -1.85 -5.80 -4.29
CA THR A 581 -2.68 -5.42 -5.44
C THR A 581 -2.80 -6.62 -6.36
N LEU A 582 -4.00 -6.91 -6.83
CA LEU A 582 -4.21 -8.01 -7.76
C LEU A 582 -3.53 -7.73 -9.11
N ILE A 583 -2.94 -8.77 -9.71
CA ILE A 583 -2.36 -8.67 -11.06
C ILE A 583 -3.45 -8.27 -12.07
N SER A 584 -4.67 -8.77 -11.90
CA SER A 584 -5.83 -8.42 -12.74
C SER A 584 -6.14 -6.92 -12.73
N THR A 585 -5.97 -6.24 -11.60
CA THR A 585 -6.15 -4.79 -11.50
C THR A 585 -5.09 -4.01 -12.27
N LEU A 586 -3.85 -4.52 -12.32
CA LEU A 586 -2.72 -3.89 -13.01
C LEU A 586 -2.59 -4.33 -14.48
N ALA A 587 -3.23 -5.42 -14.87
CA ALA A 587 -3.11 -5.99 -16.22
C ALA A 587 -3.76 -5.10 -17.29
N GLY A 588 -4.66 -4.21 -16.89
CA GLY A 588 -5.44 -3.37 -17.79
C GLY A 588 -6.34 -4.18 -18.74
N HIS A 589 -7.01 -3.49 -19.63
CA HIS A 589 -7.71 -4.14 -20.71
C HIS A 589 -6.72 -4.67 -21.73
N ASN A 590 -6.94 -5.89 -22.20
CA ASN A 590 -6.16 -6.48 -23.27
C ASN A 590 -6.53 -5.78 -24.59
N TYR A 591 -5.98 -4.59 -24.80
CA TYR A 591 -6.16 -3.83 -26.03
C TYR A 591 -5.39 -4.50 -27.16
N ASN A 592 -6.09 -5.26 -27.94
CA ASN A 592 -5.57 -5.70 -29.22
C ASN A 592 -5.67 -4.52 -30.20
N ILE A 593 -4.70 -3.60 -30.15
CA ILE A 593 -4.69 -2.39 -30.99
C ILE A 593 -4.88 -2.78 -32.44
N CYS A 594 -5.95 -2.28 -33.04
CA CYS A 594 -6.25 -2.45 -34.45
C CYS A 594 -6.44 -1.08 -35.10
N LYS A 595 -5.51 -0.71 -35.99
CA LYS A 595 -5.60 0.51 -36.78
C LYS A 595 -6.23 0.19 -38.13
N ARG A 596 -7.11 1.07 -38.60
CA ARG A 596 -7.78 1.01 -39.88
C ARG A 596 -7.43 2.22 -40.73
N THR A 597 -7.32 2.02 -42.04
CA THR A 597 -7.09 3.16 -42.95
C THR A 597 -8.39 3.92 -43.19
N PRO A 598 -8.35 5.16 -43.68
CA PRO A 598 -9.55 5.88 -44.15
C PRO A 598 -10.32 5.11 -45.23
N MET A 599 -9.65 4.25 -45.97
CA MET A 599 -10.22 3.43 -47.06
C MET A 599 -10.83 2.11 -46.55
N HIS A 600 -10.79 1.81 -45.25
CA HIS A 600 -11.19 0.52 -44.70
C HIS A 600 -12.60 0.08 -45.11
N GLU A 601 -13.60 0.97 -45.00
CA GLU A 601 -14.98 0.66 -45.36
C GLU A 601 -15.13 0.52 -46.89
N THR A 602 -14.39 1.25 -47.72
CA THR A 602 -14.34 1.10 -49.15
C THR A 602 -13.77 -0.27 -49.52
N HIS A 603 -12.68 -0.69 -48.89
CA HIS A 603 -12.12 -2.04 -49.12
C HIS A 603 -13.10 -3.12 -48.72
N LYS A 604 -13.77 -2.99 -47.58
CA LYS A 604 -14.77 -3.92 -47.06
C LYS A 604 -15.98 -4.01 -48.03
N GLY A 605 -16.46 -2.86 -48.50
CA GLY A 605 -17.57 -2.81 -49.50
C GLY A 605 -17.22 -3.47 -50.81
N ASN A 606 -15.95 -3.49 -51.19
CA ASN A 606 -15.45 -4.20 -52.38
C ASN A 606 -15.09 -5.68 -52.12
N GLY A 607 -15.49 -6.26 -50.97
CA GLY A 607 -15.28 -7.66 -50.68
C GLY A 607 -13.86 -8.00 -50.18
N ALA A 608 -13.08 -7.05 -49.69
CA ALA A 608 -11.73 -7.33 -49.23
C ALA A 608 -11.72 -8.30 -48.05
N ILE A 609 -10.85 -9.30 -48.13
CA ILE A 609 -10.44 -10.14 -47.02
C ILE A 609 -9.21 -9.51 -46.37
N PHE A 610 -9.33 -9.19 -45.08
CA PHE A 610 -8.29 -8.47 -44.33
C PHE A 610 -7.29 -9.42 -43.67
N ARG A 611 -6.07 -8.93 -43.50
CA ARG A 611 -5.05 -9.50 -42.59
C ARG A 611 -4.42 -8.42 -41.75
N ARG A 612 -3.90 -8.80 -40.63
CA ARG A 612 -3.08 -7.91 -39.80
C ARG A 612 -1.63 -7.85 -40.28
N VAL A 613 -1.09 -6.63 -40.34
CA VAL A 613 0.33 -6.33 -40.53
C VAL A 613 0.75 -5.38 -39.43
N GLY A 614 1.43 -5.88 -38.39
CA GLY A 614 1.61 -5.15 -37.15
C GLY A 614 0.25 -4.83 -36.50
N VAL A 615 0.01 -3.56 -36.22
CA VAL A 615 -1.26 -3.07 -35.64
C VAL A 615 -2.33 -2.70 -36.70
N TRP A 616 -2.02 -2.84 -38.00
CA TRP A 616 -2.90 -2.40 -39.07
C TRP A 616 -3.69 -3.56 -39.67
N GLU A 617 -5.00 -3.35 -39.94
CA GLU A 617 -5.78 -4.18 -40.85
C GLU A 617 -5.54 -3.71 -42.29
N ARG A 618 -5.07 -4.64 -43.15
CA ARG A 618 -4.84 -4.39 -44.57
C ARG A 618 -5.60 -5.42 -45.43
N PRO A 619 -6.14 -5.01 -46.57
CA PRO A 619 -6.62 -5.96 -47.57
C PRO A 619 -5.53 -6.96 -47.93
N ARG A 620 -5.86 -8.25 -47.91
CA ARG A 620 -4.99 -9.32 -48.37
C ARG A 620 -5.30 -9.63 -49.84
N TYR A 621 -6.57 -9.75 -50.14
CA TYR A 621 -7.11 -9.96 -51.46
C TYR A 621 -8.60 -9.60 -51.45
N TYR A 622 -9.21 -9.40 -52.65
CA TYR A 622 -10.63 -9.04 -52.78
C TYR A 622 -11.51 -10.24 -53.26
N SER A 623 -10.90 -11.32 -53.68
CA SER A 623 -11.60 -12.56 -54.03
C SER A 623 -10.65 -13.74 -53.79
N SER A 624 -11.19 -14.84 -53.24
CA SER A 624 -10.46 -16.11 -53.13
C SER A 624 -10.14 -16.75 -54.49
N ASP A 625 -10.86 -16.32 -55.54
CA ASP A 625 -10.74 -16.89 -56.88
C ASP A 625 -9.67 -16.18 -57.72
N LEU A 626 -9.15 -15.03 -57.25
CA LEU A 626 -8.06 -14.31 -57.89
C LEU A 626 -6.72 -14.72 -57.29
N SER A 627 -5.86 -15.27 -58.07
CA SER A 627 -4.49 -15.55 -57.66
C SER A 627 -3.63 -14.31 -57.69
N SER A 628 -2.57 -14.25 -56.86
CA SER A 628 -1.59 -13.15 -56.89
C SER A 628 -0.95 -12.99 -58.29
N ALA A 629 -0.85 -14.04 -59.08
CA ALA A 629 -0.35 -13.98 -60.44
C ALA A 629 -1.28 -13.18 -61.37
N GLN A 630 -2.59 -13.35 -61.23
CA GLN A 630 -3.60 -12.61 -61.97
C GLN A 630 -3.63 -11.12 -61.57
N GLU A 631 -3.48 -10.82 -60.27
CA GLU A 631 -3.36 -9.42 -59.79
C GLU A 631 -2.09 -8.73 -60.37
N ILE A 632 -0.95 -9.45 -60.36
CA ILE A 632 0.30 -8.97 -60.92
C ILE A 632 0.16 -8.74 -62.43
N ASP A 633 -0.49 -9.65 -63.12
CA ASP A 633 -0.72 -9.55 -64.59
C ASP A 633 -1.59 -8.33 -64.89
N ALA A 634 -2.67 -8.12 -64.14
CA ALA A 634 -3.52 -6.93 -64.28
C ALA A 634 -2.76 -5.61 -64.10
N VAL A 635 -1.81 -5.55 -63.17
CA VAL A 635 -0.97 -4.33 -62.96
C VAL A 635 0.05 -4.21 -64.09
N ARG A 636 0.66 -5.28 -64.57
CA ARG A 636 1.70 -5.25 -65.62
C ARG A 636 1.14 -4.93 -67.01
N ASN A 637 -0.05 -5.44 -67.28
CA ASN A 637 -0.69 -5.27 -68.62
C ASN A 637 -1.82 -4.23 -68.61
N GLY A 638 -2.13 -3.63 -67.47
CA GLY A 638 -3.17 -2.62 -67.28
C GLY A 638 -2.80 -1.60 -66.19
N VAL A 639 -3.77 -1.30 -65.34
CA VAL A 639 -3.63 -0.30 -64.26
C VAL A 639 -4.11 -0.93 -62.92
N GLY A 640 -3.33 -0.67 -61.85
CA GLY A 640 -3.71 -1.07 -60.49
C GLY A 640 -3.71 0.10 -59.53
N ILE A 641 -4.53 0.02 -58.50
CA ILE A 641 -4.58 0.99 -57.39
C ILE A 641 -4.21 0.23 -56.10
N ILE A 642 -3.39 0.83 -55.26
CA ILE A 642 -3.00 0.29 -53.96
C ILE A 642 -3.14 1.33 -52.85
N ASP A 643 -3.73 0.93 -51.71
CA ASP A 643 -3.78 1.73 -50.51
C ASP A 643 -2.43 1.62 -49.74
N VAL A 644 -1.68 2.74 -49.71
CA VAL A 644 -0.39 2.85 -49.00
C VAL A 644 -0.52 3.58 -47.65
N SER A 645 -1.75 3.79 -47.16
CA SER A 645 -2.01 4.57 -45.93
C SER A 645 -1.38 3.95 -44.68
N THR A 646 -1.08 2.66 -44.69
CA THR A 646 -0.50 1.96 -43.53
C THR A 646 1.01 2.10 -43.41
N LEU A 647 1.71 2.60 -44.43
CA LEU A 647 3.16 2.86 -44.37
C LEU A 647 3.46 3.88 -43.28
N GLY A 648 4.58 3.75 -42.58
CA GLY A 648 5.12 4.80 -41.71
C GLY A 648 5.41 6.05 -42.53
N LYS A 649 5.10 7.22 -42.00
CA LYS A 649 5.32 8.52 -42.64
C LYS A 649 5.93 9.47 -41.64
N PHE A 650 7.04 10.07 -41.99
CA PHE A 650 7.80 10.97 -41.13
C PHE A 650 8.25 12.20 -41.85
N ARG A 651 8.38 13.30 -41.13
CA ARG A 651 9.08 14.48 -41.58
C ARG A 651 10.32 14.66 -40.76
N LEU A 652 11.47 14.67 -41.39
CA LEU A 652 12.77 14.94 -40.79
C LEU A 652 13.26 16.31 -41.26
N PHE A 653 13.47 17.25 -40.33
CA PHE A 653 13.88 18.59 -40.70
C PHE A 653 14.84 19.21 -39.68
N GLY A 654 15.63 20.17 -40.11
CA GLY A 654 16.61 20.89 -39.30
C GLY A 654 18.02 20.87 -39.89
N PRO A 655 18.95 21.67 -39.37
CA PRO A 655 20.29 21.84 -39.94
C PRO A 655 21.08 20.52 -40.07
N ASP A 656 20.89 19.58 -39.14
CA ASP A 656 21.60 18.31 -39.12
C ASP A 656 20.76 17.14 -39.69
N ALA A 657 19.59 17.40 -40.30
CA ALA A 657 18.73 16.35 -40.85
C ALA A 657 19.42 15.45 -41.88
N LEU A 658 20.24 16.03 -42.77
CA LEU A 658 21.02 15.26 -43.73
C LEU A 658 22.06 14.33 -43.02
N ARG A 659 22.70 14.82 -41.95
CA ARG A 659 23.67 14.02 -41.17
C ARG A 659 22.96 12.83 -40.51
N ALA A 660 21.78 13.02 -39.93
CA ALA A 660 20.97 11.98 -39.34
C ALA A 660 20.55 10.93 -40.39
N LEU A 661 20.13 11.35 -41.57
CA LEU A 661 19.84 10.43 -42.68
C LEU A 661 21.03 9.58 -43.09
N GLN A 662 22.22 10.20 -43.24
CA GLN A 662 23.44 9.52 -43.65
C GLN A 662 24.00 8.56 -42.55
N ARG A 663 23.62 8.79 -41.28
CA ARG A 663 23.93 7.87 -40.18
C ARG A 663 23.09 6.60 -40.24
N VAL A 664 21.84 6.73 -40.67
CA VAL A 664 20.84 5.66 -40.52
C VAL A 664 20.63 4.89 -41.82
N TYR A 665 20.69 5.54 -42.97
CA TYR A 665 20.47 4.92 -44.29
C TYR A 665 21.79 4.61 -45.01
N ILE A 666 21.82 3.48 -45.70
CA ILE A 666 23.02 3.01 -46.43
C ILE A 666 23.32 3.83 -47.68
N SER A 667 22.32 4.48 -48.25
CA SER A 667 22.51 5.23 -49.49
C SER A 667 23.05 6.65 -49.24
N LYS A 668 23.84 7.19 -50.15
CA LYS A 668 24.35 8.58 -50.09
C LYS A 668 23.20 9.56 -50.27
N MET A 669 22.62 10.07 -49.16
CA MET A 669 21.47 10.96 -49.16
C MET A 669 21.77 12.38 -49.65
N SER A 670 23.03 12.82 -49.57
CA SER A 670 23.47 14.14 -50.11
C SER A 670 23.31 14.27 -51.62
N THR A 671 23.07 13.18 -52.33
CA THR A 671 22.84 13.21 -53.79
C THR A 671 21.38 13.42 -54.18
N VAL A 672 20.47 13.43 -53.20
CA VAL A 672 19.03 13.63 -53.46
C VAL A 672 18.76 15.10 -53.67
N LYS A 673 18.30 15.46 -54.89
CA LYS A 673 17.90 16.83 -55.23
C LYS A 673 16.50 17.11 -54.68
N GLU A 674 16.21 18.38 -54.45
CA GLU A 674 14.89 18.83 -54.05
C GLU A 674 13.81 18.38 -55.05
N GLY A 675 12.66 17.94 -54.56
CA GLY A 675 11.58 17.33 -55.33
C GLY A 675 11.87 15.90 -55.82
N LYS A 676 13.03 15.33 -55.50
CA LYS A 676 13.40 13.97 -55.86
C LYS A 676 13.39 13.03 -54.65
N LEU A 677 13.23 11.75 -54.92
CA LEU A 677 13.22 10.71 -53.91
C LEU A 677 14.33 9.68 -54.15
N LYS A 678 14.70 8.99 -53.07
CA LYS A 678 15.63 7.87 -53.13
C LYS A 678 15.13 6.73 -52.22
N TYR A 679 15.05 5.54 -52.79
CA TYR A 679 14.81 4.32 -52.03
C TYR A 679 16.10 3.86 -51.32
N SER A 680 16.01 3.46 -50.05
CA SER A 680 17.16 3.02 -49.27
C SER A 680 16.76 2.12 -48.13
N ALA A 681 17.70 1.37 -47.63
CA ALA A 681 17.52 0.48 -46.48
C ALA A 681 18.30 0.98 -45.26
N MET A 682 17.86 0.57 -44.09
CA MET A 682 18.54 0.67 -42.79
C MET A 682 19.07 -0.70 -42.41
N LEU A 683 20.28 -0.76 -41.87
CA LEU A 683 20.93 -1.99 -41.44
C LEU A 683 21.17 -2.00 -39.93
N ASN A 684 21.18 -3.20 -39.33
CA ASN A 684 21.69 -3.40 -38.00
C ASN A 684 23.22 -3.53 -38.00
N HIS A 685 23.81 -3.75 -36.83
CA HIS A 685 25.26 -3.88 -36.65
C HIS A 685 25.88 -5.12 -37.36
N ASP A 686 25.05 -6.10 -37.69
CA ASP A 686 25.45 -7.31 -38.39
C ASP A 686 25.29 -7.17 -39.92
N GLY A 687 24.88 -6.00 -40.40
CA GLY A 687 24.62 -5.74 -41.82
C GLY A 687 23.27 -6.27 -42.35
N MET A 688 22.38 -6.70 -41.43
CA MET A 688 21.06 -7.17 -41.80
C MET A 688 20.05 -6.02 -41.95
N ILE A 689 19.16 -6.10 -42.93
CA ILE A 689 18.15 -5.07 -43.17
C ILE A 689 17.18 -5.01 -41.97
N VAL A 690 17.13 -3.86 -41.34
CA VAL A 690 16.18 -3.54 -40.24
C VAL A 690 14.85 -3.06 -40.81
N ASP A 691 14.90 -2.17 -41.78
CA ASP A 691 13.75 -1.63 -42.50
C ASP A 691 14.22 -0.99 -43.83
N ASP A 692 13.26 -0.67 -44.68
CA ASP A 692 13.50 0.02 -45.93
C ASP A 692 12.42 1.10 -46.15
N GLY A 693 12.72 2.07 -47.00
CA GLY A 693 11.78 3.13 -47.28
C GLY A 693 12.27 4.12 -48.31
N VAL A 694 11.44 5.10 -48.54
CA VAL A 694 11.72 6.20 -49.49
C VAL A 694 12.04 7.46 -48.71
N VAL A 695 13.11 8.13 -49.09
CA VAL A 695 13.50 9.47 -48.59
C VAL A 695 13.30 10.47 -49.72
N THR A 696 12.37 11.41 -49.55
CA THR A 696 12.08 12.49 -50.46
C THR A 696 12.63 13.80 -49.90
N LYS A 697 13.43 14.53 -50.66
CA LYS A 697 13.86 15.87 -50.24
C LYS A 697 12.81 16.90 -50.63
N THR A 698 12.20 17.53 -49.62
CA THR A 698 11.10 18.52 -49.80
C THR A 698 11.55 19.96 -49.67
N GLY A 699 12.76 20.21 -49.15
CA GLY A 699 13.39 21.50 -49.03
C GLY A 699 14.87 21.38 -48.68
N GLU A 700 15.57 22.49 -48.42
CA GLU A 700 17.02 22.50 -48.16
C GLU A 700 17.43 21.54 -47.04
N ASN A 701 16.76 21.58 -45.90
CA ASN A 701 17.00 20.73 -44.75
C ASN A 701 15.69 20.03 -44.28
N ASP A 702 14.83 19.64 -45.23
CA ASP A 702 13.52 19.09 -44.98
C ASP A 702 13.31 17.84 -45.87
N TYR A 703 12.93 16.77 -45.25
CA TYR A 703 12.80 15.44 -45.88
C TYR A 703 11.51 14.77 -45.44
N TYR A 704 10.81 14.17 -46.40
CA TYR A 704 9.70 13.26 -46.14
C TYR A 704 10.15 11.80 -46.30
N LEU A 705 9.87 10.98 -45.29
CA LEU A 705 10.30 9.59 -45.26
C LEU A 705 9.11 8.66 -45.18
N THR A 706 9.27 7.49 -45.78
CA THR A 706 8.37 6.36 -45.54
C THR A 706 9.12 5.21 -44.90
N ALA A 707 8.39 4.36 -44.17
CA ALA A 707 8.88 3.12 -43.58
C ALA A 707 7.84 2.01 -43.77
N SER A 708 8.24 0.76 -43.58
CA SER A 708 7.32 -0.36 -43.69
C SER A 708 6.23 -0.29 -42.62
N THR A 709 5.05 -0.80 -42.93
CA THR A 709 3.86 -0.80 -42.08
C THR A 709 4.15 -1.37 -40.67
N GLY A 710 4.92 -2.44 -40.57
CA GLY A 710 5.20 -3.13 -39.32
C GLY A 710 6.31 -2.51 -38.48
N ARG A 711 7.13 -1.63 -39.08
CA ARG A 711 8.35 -1.10 -38.45
C ARG A 711 8.33 0.41 -38.19
N ALA A 712 7.22 1.10 -38.48
CA ALA A 712 7.15 2.55 -38.35
C ALA A 712 7.65 3.08 -36.99
N GLY A 713 7.20 2.50 -35.88
CA GLY A 713 7.70 2.85 -34.55
C GLY A 713 9.19 2.54 -34.36
N GLY A 714 9.64 1.38 -34.83
CA GLY A 714 11.04 0.97 -34.78
C GLY A 714 11.99 1.87 -35.55
N THR A 715 11.52 2.49 -36.64
CA THR A 715 12.29 3.47 -37.42
C THR A 715 12.62 4.71 -36.59
N VAL A 716 11.65 5.24 -35.85
CA VAL A 716 11.87 6.41 -34.97
C VAL A 716 12.88 6.06 -33.87
N GLU A 717 12.71 4.88 -33.24
CA GLU A 717 13.63 4.43 -32.19
C GLU A 717 15.05 4.20 -32.75
N TRP A 718 15.19 3.73 -33.99
CA TRP A 718 16.48 3.52 -34.65
C TRP A 718 17.19 4.85 -34.90
N PHE A 719 16.48 5.88 -35.36
CA PHE A 719 17.03 7.23 -35.46
C PHE A 719 17.49 7.76 -34.10
N ARG A 720 16.64 7.69 -33.08
CA ARG A 720 16.95 8.14 -31.72
C ARG A 720 18.17 7.41 -31.15
N PHE A 721 18.24 6.11 -31.33
CA PHE A 721 19.37 5.30 -30.84
C PHE A 721 20.70 5.74 -31.44
N HIS A 722 20.73 5.98 -32.77
CA HIS A 722 21.95 6.31 -33.48
C HIS A 722 22.37 7.78 -33.42
N THR A 723 21.54 8.68 -32.90
CA THR A 723 21.80 10.13 -32.87
C THR A 723 21.71 10.74 -31.47
N ARG A 724 21.41 9.91 -30.43
CA ARG A 724 21.10 10.40 -29.08
C ARG A 724 22.24 11.17 -28.38
N TYR A 725 23.48 10.93 -28.72
CA TYR A 725 24.65 11.53 -28.08
C TYR A 725 25.42 12.53 -28.97
N ASP A 726 24.95 12.76 -30.16
CA ASP A 726 25.71 13.58 -31.14
C ASP A 726 25.43 15.08 -30.99
N GLY A 727 24.44 15.50 -30.22
CA GLY A 727 24.06 16.91 -30.04
C GLY A 727 23.56 17.57 -31.31
N TRP A 728 23.08 16.80 -32.30
CA TRP A 728 22.62 17.31 -33.59
C TRP A 728 21.26 18.00 -33.47
N ASN A 729 21.10 19.08 -34.22
CA ASN A 729 19.89 19.87 -34.26
C ASN A 729 18.99 19.45 -35.44
N PHE A 730 18.06 18.55 -35.18
CA PHE A 730 17.00 18.14 -36.10
C PHE A 730 15.77 17.65 -35.34
N ASN A 731 14.64 17.56 -36.05
CA ASN A 731 13.39 16.99 -35.53
C ASN A 731 12.92 15.87 -36.47
N LEU A 732 12.35 14.83 -35.88
CA LEU A 732 11.74 13.70 -36.58
C LEU A 732 10.34 13.47 -36.04
#